data_fc654157ef724444b6bf7b8c935b536c
#
_entry.id   fc654157ef724444b6bf7b8c935b536c
#
_cell.length_a   1.000
_cell.length_b   1.000
_cell.length_c   1.000
_cell.angle_alpha   90.00
_cell.angle_beta   90.00
_cell.angle_gamma   90.00
#
_symmetry.space_group_name_H-M   'P 1'
#
loop_
_entity.id
_entity.type
_entity.pdbx_description
1 polymer ?
#
loop_
_entity_poly.entity_id
_entity_poly.type
_entity_poly.pdbx_seq_one_letter_code
_entity_poly.pdbx_strand_id
1 'polypeptide(L)'
;MPFPHRVTPRVSRLARIVLPLIPFALAHVSAQSAPPPPPPLRLSDFVVTPSRFGVGERTGTVAATLTQSELATLPQIGEDVYRALVRIPGVAADDFTAKFWVRGAANGKLLARLDGVTLIEPFHLKDIDGALAIIDLPAVSRLDLLTGGFTADYGNRTAAVLNLETDFPASPQPATSLGLSLSGVRAAHTGHFAGDRGRWRLTARHGYPDLALRLEGRDDELFPRYYDASFRADYILSPQHTLSLHALHAGDTLKVKQKNDPELNSDYTSNYLWARWRANPNTRLAGETVLSFARLDTDRRGEGAFDNTLALKLSDQRQLNTTALRSDWSLELSPHTLLRTGFEATHHTSAYDYQLLRDNYVVQNGVLTVARRTADTHLRPAGDRFGTFITTRLQTPGALILEPGLRFDHDSATGDDDISPRLAAALPLSARTTLRASWGTYAQAQGLHELSVPDGETRLNRAEVAEHRIVGLEHRLAANLSLRLEAYERLTRHVRPRWDNTVNLYNIFPEIQSDRTRLAPSSARARGVEVLLERRTQRGFGWTASYALARAEEMLNGRAVPAARDQRHTVRLEATYALNTRWNFSASWHYHSGWPTTEVSYILIPLNNGKRYAQRVVGPAYAAQLPDYHRLDLRATRRWEFRRSQLTASVDLFNAYNRTNLIGYAYSPVVSGTTVKTSREARDLLPLLPSVGVTWEF
;
A
#
# COMPACT_ATOMS: atom_id res chain seq x y z
N MET A 1 4.14 -10.76 34.95
CA MET A 1 2.95 -10.38 35.73
C MET A 1 1.81 -10.29 34.76
N PRO A 2 0.60 -10.84 35.04
CA PRO A 2 -0.51 -10.75 34.12
C PRO A 2 -1.08 -9.33 34.17
N PHE A 3 -1.39 -8.75 33.02
CA PHE A 3 -2.18 -7.52 32.92
C PHE A 3 -3.57 -7.75 33.52
N PRO A 4 -4.01 -6.95 34.48
CA PRO A 4 -5.38 -6.99 34.93
C PRO A 4 -6.20 -6.02 34.11
N HIS A 5 -6.86 -6.45 33.05
CA HIS A 5 -7.90 -5.62 32.44
C HIS A 5 -9.13 -6.45 32.14
N ARG A 6 -10.08 -6.40 33.09
CA ARG A 6 -11.49 -6.53 32.78
C ARG A 6 -11.92 -5.22 32.12
N VAL A 7 -12.03 -5.22 30.81
CA VAL A 7 -12.80 -4.18 30.11
C VAL A 7 -14.23 -4.68 30.01
N THR A 8 -15.06 -4.24 30.93
CA THR A 8 -16.51 -4.26 30.73
C THR A 8 -16.82 -3.34 29.53
N PRO A 9 -17.74 -3.70 28.64
CA PRO A 9 -18.13 -2.83 27.54
C PRO A 9 -18.85 -1.61 28.11
N ARG A 10 -18.12 -0.50 28.28
CA ARG A 10 -18.74 0.79 28.50
C ARG A 10 -19.30 1.26 27.16
N VAL A 11 -20.60 1.24 27.05
CA VAL A 11 -21.37 1.93 26.02
C VAL A 11 -20.77 3.33 25.84
N SER A 12 -20.28 3.60 24.64
CA SER A 12 -19.60 4.81 24.27
C SER A 12 -20.42 6.04 24.61
N ARG A 13 -19.83 6.99 25.35
CA ARG A 13 -20.38 8.33 25.61
C ARG A 13 -20.35 9.24 24.37
N LEU A 14 -20.29 8.70 23.19
CA LEU A 14 -20.26 9.44 21.91
C LEU A 14 -21.59 10.09 21.51
N ALA A 15 -22.67 9.90 22.28
CA ALA A 15 -24.01 10.42 21.96
C ALA A 15 -24.28 11.86 22.45
N ARG A 16 -23.30 12.60 23.00
CA ARG A 16 -23.53 13.94 23.58
C ARG A 16 -22.55 15.05 23.19
N ILE A 17 -22.01 15.04 22.00
CA ILE A 17 -21.36 16.25 21.48
C ILE A 17 -22.26 16.83 20.38
N VAL A 18 -23.30 17.55 20.80
CA VAL A 18 -24.02 18.49 19.95
C VAL A 18 -23.19 19.78 19.95
N LEU A 19 -22.49 20.07 18.86
CA LEU A 19 -21.90 21.40 18.65
C LEU A 19 -23.04 22.44 18.52
N PRO A 20 -22.93 23.59 19.17
CA PRO A 20 -23.88 24.67 18.97
C PRO A 20 -23.67 25.27 17.57
N LEU A 21 -24.69 25.20 16.73
CA LEU A 21 -24.80 25.95 15.48
C LEU A 21 -24.84 27.44 15.76
N ILE A 22 -23.81 28.15 15.35
CA ILE A 22 -23.80 29.62 15.32
C ILE A 22 -24.66 30.06 14.11
N PRO A 23 -25.72 30.88 14.29
CA PRO A 23 -26.51 31.39 13.16
C PRO A 23 -25.76 32.51 12.46
N PHE A 24 -25.32 32.31 11.23
CA PHE A 24 -24.92 33.42 10.35
C PHE A 24 -26.16 34.07 9.75
N ALA A 25 -26.34 35.35 10.02
CA ALA A 25 -27.36 36.17 9.42
C ALA A 25 -27.11 36.38 7.92
N LEU A 26 -28.07 36.01 7.10
CA LEU A 26 -28.07 36.23 5.65
C LEU A 26 -28.53 37.68 5.36
N ALA A 27 -27.61 38.52 4.90
CA ALA A 27 -27.94 39.77 4.26
C ALA A 27 -28.31 39.52 2.79
N HIS A 28 -29.54 39.86 2.39
CA HIS A 28 -30.02 39.84 1.02
C HIS A 28 -29.43 41.01 0.23
N VAL A 29 -28.63 40.73 -0.79
CA VAL A 29 -28.23 41.68 -1.82
C VAL A 29 -28.85 41.26 -3.14
N SER A 30 -29.67 42.12 -3.71
CA SER A 30 -30.35 41.94 -4.99
C SER A 30 -29.33 41.91 -6.15
N ALA A 31 -29.43 40.91 -7.01
CA ALA A 31 -28.55 40.74 -8.14
C ALA A 31 -29.08 41.44 -9.39
N GLN A 32 -28.29 42.35 -9.95
CA GLN A 32 -28.41 42.76 -11.35
C GLN A 32 -27.67 41.72 -12.25
N SER A 33 -28.33 41.29 -13.30
CA SER A 33 -27.81 40.33 -14.27
C SER A 33 -26.66 40.91 -15.09
N ALA A 34 -25.46 40.32 -14.97
CA ALA A 34 -24.32 40.58 -15.83
C ALA A 34 -24.40 39.75 -17.15
N PRO A 35 -23.88 40.25 -18.29
CA PRO A 35 -23.88 39.49 -19.55
C PRO A 35 -23.09 38.18 -19.41
N PRO A 36 -23.45 37.15 -20.22
CA PRO A 36 -22.79 35.84 -20.12
C PRO A 36 -21.30 35.99 -20.43
N PRO A 37 -20.44 35.30 -19.67
CA PRO A 37 -19.00 35.29 -19.93
C PRO A 37 -18.74 34.68 -21.32
N PRO A 38 -17.69 35.14 -22.03
CA PRO A 38 -17.27 34.50 -23.28
C PRO A 38 -16.96 33.02 -23.01
N PRO A 39 -17.20 32.13 -24.01
CA PRO A 39 -16.92 30.72 -23.84
C PRO A 39 -15.44 30.55 -23.45
N PRO A 40 -15.13 29.69 -22.46
CA PRO A 40 -13.76 29.47 -22.06
C PRO A 40 -12.95 29.03 -23.28
N LEU A 41 -11.87 29.73 -23.57
CA LEU A 41 -10.83 29.28 -24.46
C LEU A 41 -10.40 27.91 -23.90
N ARG A 42 -10.87 26.82 -24.52
CA ARG A 42 -10.32 25.50 -24.31
C ARG A 42 -8.88 25.60 -24.80
N LEU A 43 -7.94 25.78 -23.85
CA LEU A 43 -6.59 25.31 -24.07
C LEU A 43 -6.78 23.84 -24.48
N SER A 44 -6.41 23.54 -25.73
CA SER A 44 -6.41 22.17 -26.23
C SER A 44 -5.80 21.33 -25.09
N ASP A 45 -6.60 20.40 -24.57
CA ASP A 45 -6.07 19.34 -23.74
C ASP A 45 -4.73 18.99 -24.37
N PHE A 46 -3.67 18.96 -23.56
CA PHE A 46 -2.40 18.39 -23.98
C PHE A 46 -2.67 16.89 -24.08
N VAL A 47 -3.50 16.54 -25.02
CA VAL A 47 -3.61 15.23 -25.57
C VAL A 47 -2.25 15.07 -26.24
N VAL A 48 -1.29 14.50 -25.47
CA VAL A 48 -0.31 13.61 -26.09
C VAL A 48 -1.19 12.79 -27.02
N THR A 49 -1.14 13.09 -28.32
CA THR A 49 -1.92 12.36 -29.31
C THR A 49 -1.65 10.92 -28.97
N PRO A 50 -2.60 10.14 -28.42
CA PRO A 50 -2.30 8.77 -28.13
C PRO A 50 -1.90 8.24 -29.50
N SER A 51 -0.68 7.73 -29.63
CA SER A 51 -0.43 6.84 -30.73
C SER A 51 -1.63 5.92 -30.77
N ARG A 52 -2.04 5.40 -31.91
CA ARG A 52 -3.14 4.41 -32.04
C ARG A 52 -3.09 3.33 -30.96
N PHE A 53 -1.98 3.22 -30.29
CA PHE A 53 -1.64 2.41 -29.15
C PHE A 53 -1.55 3.29 -27.88
N GLY A 54 -2.61 3.90 -27.44
CA GLY A 54 -2.60 4.74 -26.23
C GLY A 54 -1.83 4.06 -25.08
N VAL A 55 -1.05 4.85 -24.34
CA VAL A 55 -0.24 4.39 -23.19
C VAL A 55 -1.08 3.64 -22.13
N GLY A 56 -2.42 3.73 -22.21
CA GLY A 56 -3.36 3.04 -21.33
C GLY A 56 -3.89 1.68 -21.81
N GLU A 57 -3.73 1.31 -23.09
CA GLU A 57 -4.21 0.01 -23.58
C GLU A 57 -3.11 -1.06 -23.51
N ARG A 58 -2.92 -1.63 -22.35
CA ARG A 58 -1.95 -2.73 -22.13
C ARG A 58 -2.55 -4.04 -22.63
N THR A 59 -1.78 -4.78 -23.41
CA THR A 59 -2.25 -5.94 -24.15
C THR A 59 -2.50 -7.15 -23.26
N GLY A 60 -1.61 -7.44 -22.32
CA GLY A 60 -1.58 -8.72 -21.59
C GLY A 60 -2.12 -8.69 -20.19
N THR A 61 -2.21 -7.52 -19.59
CA THR A 61 -2.61 -7.37 -18.20
C THR A 61 -3.79 -6.44 -18.13
N VAL A 62 -4.79 -6.82 -17.38
CA VAL A 62 -5.86 -5.90 -17.04
C VAL A 62 -5.37 -5.04 -15.90
N ALA A 63 -5.08 -3.76 -16.18
CA ALA A 63 -4.87 -2.77 -15.14
C ALA A 63 -6.21 -2.44 -14.49
N ALA A 64 -6.29 -2.48 -13.17
CA ALA A 64 -7.36 -1.82 -12.46
C ALA A 64 -6.98 -0.35 -12.32
N THR A 65 -7.75 0.52 -12.98
CA THR A 65 -7.55 1.97 -12.91
C THR A 65 -8.59 2.58 -11.99
N LEU A 66 -8.11 3.39 -11.04
CA LEU A 66 -8.95 4.25 -10.19
C LEU A 66 -8.63 5.71 -10.49
N THR A 67 -9.65 6.46 -10.86
CA THR A 67 -9.56 7.91 -11.09
C THR A 67 -9.72 8.69 -9.78
N GLN A 68 -9.31 9.95 -9.74
CA GLN A 68 -9.47 10.81 -8.55
C GLN A 68 -10.92 10.85 -8.07
N SER A 69 -11.91 10.91 -8.98
CA SER A 69 -13.33 10.91 -8.62
C SER A 69 -13.77 9.61 -7.96
N GLU A 70 -13.29 8.46 -8.44
CA GLU A 70 -13.58 7.16 -7.83
C GLU A 70 -12.88 7.00 -6.48
N LEU A 71 -11.66 7.52 -6.35
CA LEU A 71 -10.93 7.56 -5.08
C LEU A 71 -11.64 8.41 -4.02
N ALA A 72 -12.24 9.54 -4.39
CA ALA A 72 -12.90 10.46 -3.46
C ALA A 72 -14.31 10.01 -3.02
N THR A 73 -14.99 9.16 -3.81
CA THR A 73 -16.42 8.85 -3.58
C THR A 73 -16.68 7.73 -2.60
N LEU A 74 -15.76 6.80 -2.41
CA LEU A 74 -15.97 5.63 -1.55
C LEU A 74 -15.35 5.80 -0.16
N PRO A 75 -15.91 5.17 0.88
CA PRO A 75 -15.37 5.29 2.23
C PRO A 75 -13.95 4.72 2.30
N GLN A 76 -13.04 5.46 2.93
CA GLN A 76 -11.64 5.08 3.10
C GLN A 76 -11.14 5.49 4.48
N ILE A 77 -10.65 4.53 5.24
CA ILE A 77 -10.06 4.78 6.56
C ILE A 77 -8.83 5.68 6.38
N GLY A 78 -8.81 6.82 7.06
CA GLY A 78 -7.69 7.77 7.03
C GLY A 78 -7.49 8.49 5.69
N GLU A 79 -8.46 8.40 4.75
CA GLU A 79 -8.36 8.98 3.41
C GLU A 79 -7.06 8.56 2.69
N ASP A 80 -6.73 7.26 2.80
CA ASP A 80 -5.46 6.69 2.35
C ASP A 80 -5.55 6.10 0.94
N VAL A 81 -4.57 6.43 0.09
CA VAL A 81 -4.54 6.01 -1.32
C VAL A 81 -4.36 4.50 -1.49
N TYR A 82 -3.60 3.84 -0.61
CA TYR A 82 -3.35 2.41 -0.71
C TYR A 82 -4.52 1.58 -0.18
N ARG A 83 -5.26 2.10 0.79
CA ARG A 83 -6.50 1.46 1.27
C ARG A 83 -7.60 1.43 0.20
N ALA A 84 -7.55 2.35 -0.77
CA ALA A 84 -8.43 2.31 -1.93
C ALA A 84 -8.23 1.06 -2.82
N LEU A 85 -7.02 0.46 -2.79
CA LEU A 85 -6.68 -0.72 -3.59
C LEU A 85 -7.40 -2.00 -3.15
N VAL A 86 -7.89 -2.06 -1.92
CA VAL A 86 -8.66 -3.20 -1.40
C VAL A 86 -9.86 -3.55 -2.27
N ARG A 87 -10.38 -2.60 -3.05
CA ARG A 87 -11.50 -2.81 -3.99
C ARG A 87 -11.18 -3.72 -5.16
N ILE A 88 -9.91 -3.84 -5.50
CA ILE A 88 -9.45 -4.58 -6.67
C ILE A 88 -9.44 -6.08 -6.33
N PRO A 89 -10.02 -6.96 -7.15
CA PRO A 89 -9.93 -8.40 -6.94
C PRO A 89 -8.47 -8.86 -6.78
N GLY A 90 -8.24 -9.85 -5.92
CA GLY A 90 -6.90 -10.36 -5.64
C GLY A 90 -6.05 -9.50 -4.72
N VAL A 91 -6.55 -8.35 -4.25
CA VAL A 91 -5.87 -7.51 -3.24
C VAL A 91 -6.42 -7.84 -1.85
N ALA A 92 -5.54 -8.13 -0.91
CA ALA A 92 -5.82 -8.31 0.51
C ALA A 92 -5.22 -7.16 1.31
N ALA A 93 -5.93 -6.63 2.29
CA ALA A 93 -5.45 -5.67 3.28
C ALA A 93 -6.27 -5.81 4.56
N ASP A 94 -5.77 -5.26 5.65
CA ASP A 94 -6.50 -5.19 6.92
C ASP A 94 -6.87 -3.74 7.29
N ASP A 95 -7.46 -3.58 8.49
CA ASP A 95 -8.00 -2.30 8.92
C ASP A 95 -6.94 -1.33 9.46
N PHE A 96 -5.76 -1.83 9.86
CA PHE A 96 -4.75 -1.02 10.55
C PHE A 96 -3.62 -0.57 9.63
N THR A 97 -3.15 -1.44 8.73
CA THR A 97 -2.04 -1.10 7.83
C THR A 97 -2.52 -0.56 6.48
N ALA A 98 -1.73 0.32 5.89
CA ALA A 98 -1.86 0.70 4.49
C ALA A 98 -1.12 -0.28 3.55
N LYS A 99 -0.33 -1.20 4.10
CA LYS A 99 0.27 -2.27 3.31
C LYS A 99 -0.83 -3.18 2.77
N PHE A 100 -0.59 -3.69 1.58
CA PHE A 100 -1.52 -4.60 0.93
C PHE A 100 -0.76 -5.76 0.27
N TRP A 101 -1.46 -6.84 0.04
CA TRP A 101 -0.95 -8.05 -0.60
C TRP A 101 -1.67 -8.24 -1.93
N VAL A 102 -0.94 -8.62 -2.96
CA VAL A 102 -1.53 -8.91 -4.26
C VAL A 102 -1.37 -10.40 -4.56
N ARG A 103 -2.50 -11.10 -4.66
CA ARG A 103 -2.52 -12.54 -4.93
C ARG A 103 -1.58 -13.31 -3.98
N GLY A 104 -1.67 -12.99 -2.68
CA GLY A 104 -0.87 -13.57 -1.62
C GLY A 104 0.59 -13.11 -1.54
N ALA A 105 1.08 -12.24 -2.42
CA ALA A 105 2.41 -11.65 -2.30
C ALA A 105 2.41 -10.40 -1.42
N ALA A 106 3.39 -10.32 -0.53
CA ALA A 106 3.57 -9.18 0.36
C ALA A 106 3.97 -7.89 -0.38
N ASN A 107 3.75 -6.75 0.24
CA ASN A 107 4.01 -5.42 -0.32
C ASN A 107 5.44 -5.24 -0.86
N GLY A 108 6.48 -5.80 -0.22
CA GLY A 108 7.86 -5.76 -0.72
C GLY A 108 8.08 -6.41 -2.10
N LYS A 109 7.09 -7.16 -2.62
CA LYS A 109 7.12 -7.79 -3.95
C LYS A 109 6.45 -6.91 -5.03
N LEU A 110 5.97 -5.71 -4.66
CA LEU A 110 5.32 -4.79 -5.57
C LEU A 110 6.24 -3.62 -5.92
N LEU A 111 6.13 -3.13 -7.15
CA LEU A 111 6.71 -1.87 -7.57
C LEU A 111 5.69 -0.76 -7.38
N ALA A 112 5.99 0.24 -6.53
CA ALA A 112 5.22 1.47 -6.45
C ALA A 112 5.99 2.59 -7.17
N ARG A 113 5.35 3.24 -8.14
CA ARG A 113 5.90 4.42 -8.85
C ARG A 113 4.97 5.62 -8.68
N LEU A 114 5.55 6.77 -8.39
CA LEU A 114 4.86 8.06 -8.35
C LEU A 114 5.46 8.98 -9.41
N ASP A 115 4.67 9.39 -10.42
CA ASP A 115 5.16 10.23 -11.53
C ASP A 115 6.51 9.74 -12.10
N GLY A 116 6.68 8.41 -12.19
CA GLY A 116 7.88 7.78 -12.74
C GLY A 116 8.98 7.42 -11.73
N VAL A 117 9.05 8.03 -10.53
CA VAL A 117 10.02 7.64 -9.50
C VAL A 117 9.58 6.37 -8.77
N THR A 118 10.51 5.46 -8.49
CA THR A 118 10.26 4.29 -7.64
C THR A 118 10.26 4.69 -6.17
N LEU A 119 9.18 4.38 -5.46
CA LEU A 119 9.06 4.60 -4.03
C LEU A 119 9.51 3.36 -3.24
N ILE A 120 10.27 3.59 -2.17
CA ILE A 120 10.79 2.55 -1.28
C ILE A 120 10.08 2.70 0.07
N GLU A 121 9.40 1.64 0.50
CA GLU A 121 8.62 1.63 1.76
C GLU A 121 7.77 2.89 1.99
N PRO A 122 6.84 3.23 1.07
CA PRO A 122 6.14 4.50 1.05
C PRO A 122 5.02 4.58 2.09
N PHE A 123 5.34 4.33 3.35
CA PHE A 123 4.41 4.28 4.47
C PHE A 123 4.83 5.15 5.63
N HIS A 124 3.84 5.78 6.26
CA HIS A 124 3.94 6.40 7.57
C HIS A 124 3.76 5.38 8.69
N LEU A 125 4.32 5.67 9.87
CA LEU A 125 4.17 4.90 11.10
C LEU A 125 4.59 3.44 10.92
N LYS A 126 5.82 3.23 10.46
CA LYS A 126 6.37 1.90 10.11
C LYS A 126 6.41 0.94 11.29
N ASP A 127 6.60 1.43 12.54
CA ASP A 127 6.57 0.60 13.75
C ASP A 127 5.18 0.05 14.11
N ILE A 128 4.13 0.65 13.59
CA ILE A 128 2.76 0.12 13.68
C ILE A 128 2.29 -0.39 12.30
N ASP A 129 3.19 -1.12 11.64
CA ASP A 129 3.03 -1.82 10.38
C ASP A 129 2.67 -0.94 9.18
N GLY A 130 3.11 0.33 9.16
CA GLY A 130 2.87 1.22 8.03
C GLY A 130 1.41 1.62 7.90
N ALA A 131 0.88 2.31 8.90
CA ALA A 131 -0.54 2.60 9.04
C ALA A 131 -1.15 3.44 7.91
N LEU A 132 -0.37 4.28 7.23
CA LEU A 132 -0.83 5.19 6.18
C LEU A 132 0.22 5.34 5.06
N ALA A 133 -0.22 5.72 3.86
CA ALA A 133 0.65 6.09 2.75
C ALA A 133 1.29 7.48 2.96
N ILE A 134 2.53 7.66 2.49
CA ILE A 134 3.20 8.98 2.48
C ILE A 134 2.68 9.91 1.37
N ILE A 135 1.68 9.48 0.61
CA ILE A 135 1.09 10.21 -0.50
C ILE A 135 -0.33 10.59 -0.10
N ASP A 136 -0.63 11.88 -0.13
CA ASP A 136 -1.98 12.37 0.14
C ASP A 136 -2.93 12.04 -1.00
N LEU A 137 -4.08 11.44 -0.68
CA LEU A 137 -5.06 10.96 -1.66
C LEU A 137 -5.52 12.05 -2.66
N PRO A 138 -5.85 13.29 -2.26
CA PRO A 138 -6.24 14.35 -3.19
C PRO A 138 -5.13 14.78 -4.17
N ALA A 139 -3.86 14.46 -3.89
CA ALA A 139 -2.77 14.72 -4.81
C ALA A 139 -2.77 13.77 -6.01
N VAL A 140 -3.38 12.57 -5.87
CA VAL A 140 -3.37 11.53 -6.90
C VAL A 140 -4.52 11.74 -7.87
N SER A 141 -4.21 11.94 -9.14
CA SER A 141 -5.18 12.07 -10.24
C SER A 141 -5.62 10.71 -10.78
N ARG A 142 -4.70 9.74 -10.77
CA ARG A 142 -4.89 8.39 -11.31
C ARG A 142 -4.01 7.38 -10.59
N LEU A 143 -4.56 6.20 -10.41
CA LEU A 143 -3.88 5.04 -9.87
C LEU A 143 -4.14 3.85 -10.79
N ASP A 144 -3.07 3.16 -11.23
CA ASP A 144 -3.13 1.92 -12.01
C ASP A 144 -2.45 0.79 -11.25
N LEU A 145 -3.17 -0.29 -10.96
CA LEU A 145 -2.63 -1.50 -10.37
C LEU A 145 -2.61 -2.64 -11.39
N LEU A 146 -1.44 -3.19 -11.67
CA LEU A 146 -1.20 -4.39 -12.47
C LEU A 146 -0.96 -5.56 -11.52
N THR A 147 -1.87 -6.51 -11.47
CA THR A 147 -1.84 -7.62 -10.51
C THR A 147 -1.00 -8.81 -10.97
N GLY A 148 -0.24 -8.66 -12.04
CA GLY A 148 0.67 -9.65 -12.64
C GLY A 148 0.73 -9.52 -14.16
N GLY A 149 1.55 -10.30 -14.85
CA GLY A 149 1.65 -10.31 -16.30
C GLY A 149 2.11 -8.98 -16.92
N PHE A 150 2.78 -8.13 -16.15
CA PHE A 150 3.21 -6.81 -16.63
C PHE A 150 4.36 -6.90 -17.65
N THR A 151 4.43 -5.90 -18.53
CA THR A 151 5.35 -5.81 -19.66
C THR A 151 6.82 -5.63 -19.23
N ALA A 152 7.78 -5.78 -20.14
CA ALA A 152 9.21 -5.81 -19.84
C ALA A 152 9.78 -4.46 -19.34
N ASP A 153 9.05 -3.34 -19.50
CA ASP A 153 9.38 -2.03 -18.95
C ASP A 153 9.37 -1.95 -17.40
N TYR A 154 8.81 -2.97 -16.74
CA TYR A 154 8.84 -3.08 -15.29
C TYR A 154 9.79 -4.20 -14.85
N GLY A 155 10.82 -3.84 -14.09
CA GLY A 155 11.82 -4.76 -13.56
C GLY A 155 11.82 -4.87 -12.05
N ASN A 156 12.63 -5.81 -11.56
CA ASN A 156 12.96 -5.99 -10.16
C ASN A 156 11.75 -6.11 -9.21
N ARG A 157 10.67 -6.77 -9.68
CA ARG A 157 9.48 -7.10 -8.86
C ARG A 157 8.85 -8.40 -9.36
N THR A 158 8.35 -9.18 -8.39
CA THR A 158 7.82 -10.53 -8.65
C THR A 158 6.31 -10.64 -8.56
N ALA A 159 5.57 -9.58 -8.16
CA ALA A 159 4.13 -9.73 -7.93
C ALA A 159 3.25 -8.74 -8.70
N ALA A 160 3.44 -7.44 -8.52
CA ALA A 160 2.55 -6.43 -9.07
C ALA A 160 3.26 -5.10 -9.32
N VAL A 161 2.58 -4.21 -10.05
CA VAL A 161 3.03 -2.82 -10.28
C VAL A 161 1.88 -1.88 -9.96
N LEU A 162 2.18 -0.87 -9.15
CA LEU A 162 1.31 0.24 -8.82
C LEU A 162 1.90 1.53 -9.40
N ASN A 163 1.21 2.15 -10.34
CA ASN A 163 1.57 3.47 -10.84
C ASN A 163 0.58 4.51 -10.28
N LEU A 164 1.14 5.60 -9.78
CA LEU A 164 0.45 6.76 -9.26
C LEU A 164 0.84 7.97 -10.10
N GLU A 165 -0.14 8.71 -10.58
CA GLU A 165 0.07 9.96 -11.30
C GLU A 165 -0.56 11.12 -10.53
N THR A 166 0.15 12.26 -10.51
CA THR A 166 -0.32 13.48 -9.83
C THR A 166 -0.62 14.61 -10.82
N ASP A 167 -1.21 14.31 -11.97
CA ASP A 167 -1.49 15.29 -13.00
C ASP A 167 -2.31 16.47 -12.48
N PHE A 168 -2.08 17.62 -13.08
CA PHE A 168 -2.83 18.82 -12.74
C PHE A 168 -4.29 18.69 -13.18
N PRO A 169 -5.26 19.22 -12.40
CA PRO A 169 -6.63 19.30 -12.85
C PRO A 169 -6.74 20.14 -14.12
N ALA A 170 -7.76 19.85 -14.92
CA ALA A 170 -7.99 20.54 -16.19
C ALA A 170 -8.34 22.04 -16.04
N SER A 171 -8.68 22.49 -14.82
CA SER A 171 -8.99 23.89 -14.55
C SER A 171 -7.71 24.74 -14.57
N PRO A 172 -7.67 25.80 -15.39
CA PRO A 172 -6.51 26.67 -15.48
C PRO A 172 -6.38 27.69 -14.33
N GLN A 173 -7.35 27.76 -13.41
CA GLN A 173 -7.34 28.75 -12.33
C GLN A 173 -6.46 28.31 -11.16
N PRO A 174 -5.67 29.21 -10.57
CA PRO A 174 -5.05 28.96 -9.28
C PRO A 174 -6.12 28.58 -8.26
N ALA A 175 -5.87 27.54 -7.49
CA ALA A 175 -6.81 27.04 -6.52
C ALA A 175 -6.11 26.66 -5.23
N THR A 176 -6.71 27.03 -4.11
CA THR A 176 -6.30 26.62 -2.77
C THR A 176 -7.33 25.63 -2.23
N SER A 177 -6.86 24.57 -1.63
CA SER A 177 -7.70 23.57 -0.95
C SER A 177 -7.23 23.42 0.50
N LEU A 178 -8.15 23.53 1.44
CA LEU A 178 -7.93 23.27 2.87
C LEU A 178 -8.84 22.14 3.32
N GLY A 179 -8.27 21.11 3.92
CA GLY A 179 -9.00 19.93 4.40
C GLY A 179 -8.79 19.73 5.90
N LEU A 180 -9.84 19.32 6.58
CA LEU A 180 -9.85 18.92 7.98
C LEU A 180 -10.62 17.61 8.10
N SER A 181 -10.03 16.61 8.74
CA SER A 181 -10.69 15.33 9.04
C SER A 181 -10.30 14.81 10.41
N LEU A 182 -10.89 13.69 10.83
CA LEU A 182 -10.50 13.03 12.07
C LEU A 182 -9.04 12.54 12.05
N SER A 183 -8.48 12.27 10.87
CA SER A 183 -7.12 11.76 10.71
C SER A 183 -6.05 12.84 10.60
N GLY A 184 -6.41 14.09 10.25
CA GLY A 184 -5.42 15.14 10.06
C GLY A 184 -5.96 16.40 9.39
N VAL A 185 -5.05 17.33 9.17
CA VAL A 185 -5.26 18.56 8.38
C VAL A 185 -4.41 18.50 7.12
N ARG A 186 -4.92 19.11 6.05
CA ARG A 186 -4.21 19.23 4.77
C ARG A 186 -4.39 20.59 4.15
N ALA A 187 -3.41 20.98 3.34
CA ALA A 187 -3.47 22.18 2.51
C ALA A 187 -2.86 21.85 1.14
N ALA A 188 -3.45 22.38 0.08
CA ALA A 188 -2.89 22.31 -1.26
C ALA A 188 -3.08 23.63 -1.97
N HIS A 189 -2.12 24.00 -2.81
CA HIS A 189 -2.22 25.16 -3.67
C HIS A 189 -1.65 24.85 -5.05
N THR A 190 -2.36 25.29 -6.09
CA THR A 190 -1.90 25.23 -7.49
C THR A 190 -1.76 26.64 -8.03
N GLY A 191 -0.71 26.86 -8.81
CA GLY A 191 -0.45 28.16 -9.43
C GLY A 191 0.20 28.02 -10.81
N HIS A 192 0.31 29.15 -11.48
CA HIS A 192 0.91 29.27 -12.80
C HIS A 192 2.13 30.21 -12.76
N PHE A 193 3.04 30.05 -13.71
CA PHE A 193 4.19 30.94 -13.90
C PHE A 193 4.59 30.98 -15.37
N ALA A 194 5.47 31.93 -15.73
CA ALA A 194 6.01 32.10 -17.07
C ALA A 194 4.94 32.21 -18.18
N GLY A 195 3.86 32.97 -17.95
CA GLY A 195 2.79 33.19 -18.91
C GLY A 195 2.07 31.88 -19.30
N ASP A 196 1.68 31.09 -18.30
CA ASP A 196 0.98 29.80 -18.42
C ASP A 196 1.79 28.64 -19.06
N ARG A 197 3.08 28.85 -19.36
CA ARG A 197 3.98 27.77 -19.77
C ARG A 197 4.41 26.90 -18.61
N GLY A 198 4.26 27.39 -17.39
CA GLY A 198 4.56 26.68 -16.16
C GLY A 198 3.36 26.55 -15.26
N ARG A 199 3.25 25.39 -14.60
CA ARG A 199 2.26 25.11 -13.54
C ARG A 199 2.98 24.50 -12.36
N TRP A 200 2.53 24.81 -11.15
CA TRP A 200 3.07 24.20 -9.95
C TRP A 200 1.97 23.85 -8.96
N ARG A 201 2.22 22.87 -8.13
CA ARG A 201 1.37 22.45 -7.01
C ARG A 201 2.24 22.14 -5.80
N LEU A 202 1.79 22.62 -4.65
CA LEU A 202 2.31 22.27 -3.35
C LEU A 202 1.18 21.63 -2.55
N THR A 203 1.47 20.50 -1.89
CA THR A 203 0.56 19.88 -0.92
C THR A 203 1.29 19.68 0.39
N ALA A 204 0.58 19.79 1.50
CA ALA A 204 1.10 19.50 2.84
C ALA A 204 0.00 18.84 3.66
N ARG A 205 0.36 17.82 4.43
CA ARG A 205 -0.53 17.12 5.35
C ARG A 205 0.15 16.94 6.71
N HIS A 206 -0.61 17.09 7.79
CA HIS A 206 -0.20 16.76 9.14
C HIS A 206 -1.27 15.88 9.79
N GLY A 207 -0.87 14.69 10.20
CA GLY A 207 -1.77 13.72 10.83
C GLY A 207 -1.55 13.65 12.34
N TYR A 208 -2.68 13.43 13.04
CA TYR A 208 -2.74 13.29 14.50
C TYR A 208 -3.60 12.07 14.89
N PRO A 209 -3.18 10.85 14.51
CA PRO A 209 -3.93 9.64 14.86
C PRO A 209 -4.02 9.41 16.38
N ASP A 210 -3.17 10.06 17.18
CA ASP A 210 -3.29 10.13 18.65
C ASP A 210 -4.64 10.70 19.10
N LEU A 211 -5.27 11.57 18.33
CA LEU A 211 -6.61 12.08 18.64
C LEU A 211 -7.67 10.96 18.62
N ALA A 212 -7.61 10.07 17.62
CA ALA A 212 -8.50 8.92 17.54
C ALA A 212 -8.29 7.95 18.71
N LEU A 213 -7.02 7.69 19.08
CA LEU A 213 -6.67 6.86 20.25
C LEU A 213 -7.19 7.47 21.58
N ARG A 214 -7.09 8.77 21.73
CA ARG A 214 -7.64 9.49 22.91
C ARG A 214 -9.15 9.37 23.01
N LEU A 215 -9.86 9.48 21.89
CA LEU A 215 -11.32 9.32 21.86
C LEU A 215 -11.75 7.89 22.25
N GLU A 216 -10.88 6.91 22.04
CA GLU A 216 -11.06 5.52 22.49
C GLU A 216 -10.60 5.28 23.95
N GLY A 217 -10.03 6.28 24.61
CA GLY A 217 -9.51 6.17 25.98
C GLY A 217 -8.18 5.43 26.10
N ARG A 218 -7.38 5.43 25.02
CA ARG A 218 -6.03 4.81 24.90
C ARG A 218 -4.93 5.87 24.74
N ASP A 219 -5.07 6.98 25.44
CA ASP A 219 -4.27 8.19 25.27
C ASP A 219 -2.97 8.24 26.09
N ASP A 220 -2.72 7.24 26.93
CA ASP A 220 -1.59 7.22 27.88
C ASP A 220 -0.42 6.33 27.45
N GLU A 221 -0.52 5.62 26.33
CA GLU A 221 0.50 4.64 25.91
C GLU A 221 1.18 4.94 24.57
N LEU A 222 0.46 5.53 23.59
CA LEU A 222 0.93 5.63 22.21
C LEU A 222 0.69 7.01 21.62
N PHE A 223 1.74 7.67 21.09
CA PHE A 223 1.70 9.04 20.54
C PHE A 223 2.25 9.08 19.11
N PRO A 224 1.49 8.57 18.12
CA PRO A 224 1.87 8.62 16.73
C PRO A 224 1.61 10.00 16.12
N ARG A 225 2.56 10.52 15.36
CA ARG A 225 2.41 11.73 14.54
C ARG A 225 3.07 11.51 13.20
N TYR A 226 2.52 12.12 12.16
CA TYR A 226 3.14 12.12 10.84
C TYR A 226 2.86 13.41 10.10
N TYR A 227 3.71 13.70 9.13
CA TYR A 227 3.52 14.79 8.19
C TYR A 227 4.15 14.44 6.84
N ASP A 228 3.57 14.99 5.78
CA ASP A 228 4.14 14.93 4.45
C ASP A 228 3.91 16.23 3.69
N ALA A 229 4.79 16.49 2.73
CA ALA A 229 4.67 17.60 1.79
C ALA A 229 5.16 17.16 0.42
N SER A 230 4.44 17.50 -0.62
CA SER A 230 4.87 17.27 -1.99
C SER A 230 4.81 18.53 -2.84
N PHE A 231 5.78 18.65 -3.73
CA PHE A 231 5.87 19.72 -4.70
C PHE A 231 6.02 19.15 -6.10
N ARG A 232 5.31 19.72 -7.06
CA ARG A 232 5.47 19.46 -8.49
C ARG A 232 5.43 20.77 -9.26
N ALA A 233 6.35 20.94 -10.21
CA ALA A 233 6.33 22.01 -11.16
C ALA A 233 6.55 21.45 -12.57
N ASP A 234 5.63 21.72 -13.49
CA ASP A 234 5.74 21.37 -14.91
C ASP A 234 6.05 22.62 -15.70
N TYR A 235 7.03 22.53 -16.61
CA TYR A 235 7.37 23.61 -17.53
C TYR A 235 7.38 23.11 -18.98
N ILE A 236 6.61 23.76 -19.83
CA ILE A 236 6.51 23.47 -21.26
C ILE A 236 7.69 24.15 -21.95
N LEU A 237 8.73 23.39 -22.27
CA LEU A 237 9.91 23.86 -23.01
C LEU A 237 9.54 24.18 -24.47
N SER A 238 8.78 23.27 -25.09
CA SER A 238 8.20 23.40 -26.43
C SER A 238 6.92 22.53 -26.49
N PRO A 239 6.11 22.61 -27.57
CA PRO A 239 4.95 21.73 -27.74
C PRO A 239 5.30 20.23 -27.66
N GLN A 240 6.54 19.86 -27.93
CA GLN A 240 7.03 18.48 -27.94
C GLN A 240 7.75 18.08 -26.63
N HIS A 241 8.12 19.03 -25.77
CA HIS A 241 8.98 18.78 -24.62
C HIS A 241 8.43 19.43 -23.35
N THR A 242 8.22 18.61 -22.33
CA THR A 242 7.82 19.06 -20.98
C THR A 242 8.85 18.58 -19.97
N LEU A 243 9.30 19.47 -19.12
CA LEU A 243 10.14 19.17 -17.96
C LEU A 243 9.31 19.32 -16.70
N SER A 244 9.36 18.32 -15.83
CA SER A 244 8.71 18.35 -14.53
C SER A 244 9.75 18.18 -13.43
N LEU A 245 9.66 19.00 -12.39
CA LEU A 245 10.45 18.87 -11.17
C LEU A 245 9.54 18.48 -10.02
N HIS A 246 9.95 17.50 -9.23
CA HIS A 246 9.16 16.99 -8.13
C HIS A 246 9.99 16.85 -6.86
N ALA A 247 9.35 17.06 -5.72
CA ALA A 247 9.90 16.75 -4.40
C ALA A 247 8.80 16.13 -3.53
N LEU A 248 9.19 15.17 -2.68
CA LEU A 248 8.32 14.57 -1.65
C LEU A 248 9.14 14.43 -0.37
N HIS A 249 8.61 14.97 0.71
CA HIS A 249 9.15 14.84 2.05
C HIS A 249 8.09 14.23 2.96
N ALA A 250 8.45 13.22 3.74
CA ALA A 250 7.58 12.59 4.71
C ALA A 250 8.34 12.29 5.99
N GLY A 251 7.73 12.55 7.14
CA GLY A 251 8.29 12.30 8.46
C GLY A 251 7.27 11.69 9.41
N ASP A 252 7.78 10.81 10.28
CA ASP A 252 7.00 10.13 11.31
C ASP A 252 7.72 10.21 12.64
N THR A 253 6.96 10.36 13.71
CA THR A 253 7.43 10.20 15.08
C THR A 253 6.46 9.31 15.83
N LEU A 254 6.97 8.25 16.45
CA LEU A 254 6.23 7.42 17.38
C LEU A 254 6.89 7.46 18.74
N LYS A 255 6.14 7.84 19.77
CA LYS A 255 6.55 7.71 21.18
C LYS A 255 5.63 6.74 21.87
N VAL A 256 6.21 5.77 22.57
CA VAL A 256 5.48 4.83 23.41
C VAL A 256 5.94 5.03 24.85
N LYS A 257 4.98 5.21 25.76
CA LYS A 257 5.22 5.27 27.22
C LYS A 257 4.32 4.25 27.89
N GLN A 258 4.90 3.30 28.57
CA GLN A 258 4.12 2.36 29.37
C GLN A 258 4.28 2.64 30.86
N LYS A 259 3.30 2.25 31.65
CA LYS A 259 3.10 2.62 33.04
C LYS A 259 4.26 2.27 34.02
N ASN A 260 5.25 1.46 33.59
CA ASN A 260 6.39 1.00 34.39
C ASN A 260 7.73 1.17 33.67
N ASP A 261 7.92 2.31 33.01
CA ASP A 261 9.18 2.77 32.40
C ASP A 261 9.70 2.22 31.07
N PRO A 262 9.05 1.43 30.25
CA PRO A 262 9.57 1.28 28.92
C PRO A 262 9.26 2.51 28.08
N GLU A 263 10.30 3.10 27.50
CA GLU A 263 10.18 4.16 26.48
C GLU A 263 10.63 3.63 25.12
N LEU A 264 9.84 3.92 24.10
CA LEU A 264 10.26 3.84 22.72
C LEU A 264 10.15 5.23 22.09
N ASN A 265 11.19 5.61 21.37
CA ASN A 265 11.16 6.74 20.46
C ASN A 265 11.61 6.27 19.10
N SER A 266 10.84 6.51 18.06
CA SER A 266 11.25 6.24 16.70
C SER A 266 10.87 7.39 15.78
N ASP A 267 11.84 7.73 14.92
CA ASP A 267 11.73 8.76 13.91
C ASP A 267 12.07 8.15 12.54
N TYR A 268 11.21 8.40 11.56
CA TYR A 268 11.42 8.00 10.17
C TYR A 268 11.31 9.22 9.29
N THR A 269 12.24 9.34 8.34
CA THR A 269 12.21 10.41 7.34
C THR A 269 12.41 9.82 5.95
N SER A 270 11.61 10.25 4.99
CA SER A 270 11.72 9.85 3.59
C SER A 270 11.74 11.11 2.72
N ASN A 271 12.81 11.27 1.95
CA ASN A 271 13.02 12.40 1.05
C ASN A 271 13.21 11.90 -0.36
N TYR A 272 12.47 12.44 -1.32
CA TYR A 272 12.59 12.17 -2.75
C TYR A 272 12.68 13.48 -3.51
N LEU A 273 13.59 13.53 -4.48
CA LEU A 273 13.73 14.62 -5.44
C LEU A 273 13.91 14.00 -6.81
N TRP A 274 13.11 14.41 -7.80
CA TRP A 274 13.29 13.91 -9.16
C TRP A 274 12.90 14.92 -10.22
N ALA A 275 13.53 14.76 -11.37
CA ALA A 275 13.20 15.47 -12.60
C ALA A 275 12.70 14.47 -13.64
N ARG A 276 11.61 14.80 -14.33
CA ARG A 276 10.97 14.00 -15.37
C ARG A 276 10.94 14.81 -16.65
N TRP A 277 11.61 14.34 -17.68
CA TRP A 277 11.53 14.90 -19.02
C TRP A 277 10.66 14.02 -19.90
N ARG A 278 9.58 14.57 -20.44
CA ARG A 278 8.72 13.95 -21.45
C ARG A 278 8.98 14.57 -22.79
N ALA A 279 9.17 13.74 -23.81
CA ALA A 279 9.50 14.16 -25.16
C ALA A 279 8.62 13.43 -26.18
N ASN A 280 8.03 14.19 -27.09
CA ASN A 280 7.28 13.71 -28.26
C ASN A 280 7.81 14.42 -29.50
N PRO A 281 9.07 14.12 -29.94
CA PRO A 281 9.73 14.88 -31.03
C PRO A 281 8.95 14.87 -32.35
N ASN A 282 8.15 13.80 -32.56
CA ASN A 282 7.25 13.66 -33.68
C ASN A 282 6.08 12.72 -33.32
N THR A 283 5.17 12.51 -34.25
CA THR A 283 3.97 11.69 -34.05
C THR A 283 4.23 10.19 -33.82
N ARG A 284 5.45 9.71 -34.11
CA ARG A 284 5.84 8.30 -34.03
C ARG A 284 6.76 7.98 -32.85
N LEU A 285 7.45 8.99 -32.30
CA LEU A 285 8.41 8.82 -31.23
C LEU A 285 7.96 9.54 -29.99
N ALA A 286 7.84 8.81 -28.89
CA ALA A 286 7.53 9.35 -27.56
C ALA A 286 8.47 8.73 -26.54
N GLY A 287 8.89 9.51 -25.55
CA GLY A 287 9.76 9.02 -24.51
C GLY A 287 9.69 9.80 -23.22
N GLU A 288 10.21 9.17 -22.19
CA GLU A 288 10.29 9.71 -20.84
C GLU A 288 11.65 9.38 -20.24
N THR A 289 12.28 10.38 -19.61
CA THR A 289 13.50 10.17 -18.82
C THR A 289 13.30 10.74 -17.43
N VAL A 290 13.64 9.96 -16.41
CA VAL A 290 13.52 10.31 -15.00
C VAL A 290 14.87 10.18 -14.33
N LEU A 291 15.37 11.29 -13.76
CA LEU A 291 16.52 11.30 -12.86
C LEU A 291 16.03 11.53 -11.45
N SER A 292 16.38 10.67 -10.51
CA SER A 292 15.87 10.73 -9.16
C SER A 292 16.94 10.50 -8.11
N PHE A 293 16.70 11.11 -6.93
CA PHE A 293 17.42 10.89 -5.70
C PHE A 293 16.42 10.62 -4.58
N ALA A 294 16.71 9.62 -3.74
CA ALA A 294 15.95 9.34 -2.53
C ALA A 294 16.89 9.10 -1.34
N ARG A 295 16.48 9.61 -0.18
CA ARG A 295 17.13 9.35 1.11
C ARG A 295 16.07 9.00 2.15
N LEU A 296 16.25 7.83 2.78
CA LEU A 296 15.41 7.33 3.85
C LEU A 296 16.28 7.16 5.11
N ASP A 297 15.85 7.78 6.19
CA ASP A 297 16.51 7.70 7.49
C ASP A 297 15.57 7.06 8.52
N THR A 298 16.11 6.23 9.40
CA THR A 298 15.42 5.59 10.53
C THR A 298 16.26 5.77 11.78
N ASP A 299 15.65 6.23 12.88
CA ASP A 299 16.26 6.25 14.23
C ASP A 299 15.24 5.66 15.22
N ARG A 300 15.54 4.47 15.76
CA ARG A 300 14.70 3.79 16.76
C ARG A 300 15.50 3.58 18.02
N ARG A 301 14.94 3.97 19.16
CA ARG A 301 15.56 3.79 20.47
C ARG A 301 14.53 3.25 21.44
N GLY A 302 14.90 2.21 22.15
CA GLY A 302 14.04 1.59 23.16
C GLY A 302 14.84 1.27 24.43
N GLU A 303 14.24 1.57 25.59
CA GLU A 303 14.81 1.21 26.88
C GLU A 303 13.70 0.78 27.84
N GLY A 304 13.95 -0.23 28.69
CA GLY A 304 13.00 -0.69 29.70
C GLY A 304 12.62 -2.17 29.56
N ALA A 305 11.56 -2.58 30.20
CA ALA A 305 11.03 -3.95 30.12
C ALA A 305 9.83 -4.00 29.17
N PHE A 306 9.94 -4.76 28.08
CA PHE A 306 8.87 -4.92 27.09
C PHE A 306 8.42 -6.37 27.02
N ASP A 307 7.11 -6.60 27.02
CA ASP A 307 6.51 -7.93 26.91
C ASP A 307 7.12 -8.96 27.87
N ASN A 308 7.86 -9.94 27.36
CA ASN A 308 8.51 -10.99 28.13
C ASN A 308 10.00 -10.72 28.39
N THR A 309 10.48 -9.50 28.17
CA THR A 309 11.87 -9.13 28.46
C THR A 309 11.99 -8.53 29.86
N LEU A 310 13.09 -8.88 30.58
CA LEU A 310 13.44 -8.26 31.85
C LEU A 310 14.03 -6.87 31.67
N ALA A 311 14.88 -6.74 30.67
CA ALA A 311 15.49 -5.51 30.28
C ALA A 311 15.73 -5.50 28.76
N LEU A 312 15.49 -4.37 28.15
CA LEU A 312 15.79 -4.07 26.77
C LEU A 312 16.54 -2.74 26.72
N LYS A 313 17.61 -2.69 25.92
CA LYS A 313 18.19 -1.45 25.43
C LYS A 313 18.49 -1.64 23.96
N LEU A 314 17.87 -0.81 23.12
CA LEU A 314 17.94 -0.91 21.66
C LEU A 314 18.27 0.46 21.07
N SER A 315 19.19 0.46 20.12
CA SER A 315 19.47 1.58 19.23
C SER A 315 19.59 1.04 17.81
N ASP A 316 18.78 1.54 16.89
CA ASP A 316 18.70 1.07 15.51
C ASP A 316 18.66 2.30 14.57
N GLN A 317 19.81 2.64 14.03
CA GLN A 317 19.96 3.73 13.08
C GLN A 317 20.23 3.19 11.69
N ARG A 318 19.41 3.62 10.73
CA ARG A 318 19.54 3.19 9.33
C ARG A 318 19.46 4.37 8.41
N GLN A 319 20.20 4.29 7.32
CA GLN A 319 20.14 5.23 6.22
C GLN A 319 20.15 4.46 4.89
N LEU A 320 19.33 4.87 3.96
CA LEU A 320 19.37 4.42 2.56
C LEU A 320 19.44 5.64 1.66
N ASN A 321 20.42 5.66 0.76
CA ASN A 321 20.47 6.62 -0.34
C ASN A 321 20.33 5.86 -1.67
N THR A 322 19.58 6.45 -2.58
CA THR A 322 19.36 5.89 -3.91
C THR A 322 19.44 7.01 -4.95
N THR A 323 20.24 6.82 -5.98
CA THR A 323 20.26 7.67 -7.17
C THR A 323 19.91 6.81 -8.37
N ALA A 324 18.93 7.21 -9.17
CA ALA A 324 18.50 6.42 -10.32
C ALA A 324 18.27 7.28 -11.56
N LEU A 325 18.62 6.71 -12.72
CA LEU A 325 18.30 7.22 -14.04
C LEU A 325 17.51 6.16 -14.80
N ARG A 326 16.31 6.52 -15.26
CA ARG A 326 15.46 5.66 -16.10
C ARG A 326 15.10 6.41 -17.37
N SER A 327 15.13 5.72 -18.51
CA SER A 327 14.74 6.28 -19.80
C SER A 327 13.99 5.24 -20.61
N ASP A 328 12.73 5.54 -20.96
CA ASP A 328 11.82 4.67 -21.70
C ASP A 328 11.37 5.36 -22.98
N TRP A 329 11.46 4.67 -24.10
CA TRP A 329 11.10 5.20 -25.41
C TRP A 329 10.17 4.25 -26.17
N SER A 330 9.23 4.81 -26.91
CA SER A 330 8.32 4.11 -27.80
C SER A 330 8.42 4.68 -29.21
N LEU A 331 8.56 3.80 -30.20
CA LEU A 331 8.67 4.14 -31.60
C LEU A 331 7.61 3.38 -32.40
N GLU A 332 6.69 4.10 -33.05
CA GLU A 332 5.73 3.54 -33.99
C GLU A 332 6.44 3.27 -35.32
N LEU A 333 6.81 2.00 -35.55
CA LEU A 333 7.46 1.56 -36.80
C LEU A 333 6.47 1.49 -37.96
N SER A 334 5.21 1.11 -37.68
CA SER A 334 4.10 1.07 -38.60
C SER A 334 2.77 1.23 -37.85
N PRO A 335 1.62 1.43 -38.55
CA PRO A 335 0.31 1.46 -37.90
C PRO A 335 -0.06 0.20 -37.09
N HIS A 336 0.69 -0.90 -37.28
CA HIS A 336 0.48 -2.19 -36.64
C HIS A 336 1.64 -2.63 -35.74
N THR A 337 2.72 -1.82 -35.65
CA THR A 337 3.93 -2.21 -34.93
C THR A 337 4.45 -1.06 -34.07
N LEU A 338 4.45 -1.24 -32.76
CA LEU A 338 5.02 -0.34 -31.78
C LEU A 338 6.22 -1.02 -31.11
N LEU A 339 7.41 -0.42 -31.21
CA LEU A 339 8.60 -0.82 -30.48
C LEU A 339 8.72 0.01 -29.20
N ARG A 340 8.99 -0.64 -28.07
CA ARG A 340 9.33 0.01 -26.80
C ARG A 340 10.66 -0.51 -26.29
N THR A 341 11.52 0.38 -25.85
CA THR A 341 12.82 0.03 -25.28
C THR A 341 13.20 1.04 -24.21
N GLY A 342 14.05 0.66 -23.31
CA GLY A 342 14.51 1.54 -22.26
C GLY A 342 15.54 0.88 -21.35
N PHE A 343 16.04 1.69 -20.43
CA PHE A 343 16.98 1.24 -19.40
C PHE A 343 16.72 1.93 -18.07
N GLU A 344 17.19 1.31 -17.01
CA GLU A 344 17.20 1.83 -15.64
C GLU A 344 18.57 1.52 -15.02
N ALA A 345 19.26 2.57 -14.52
CA ALA A 345 20.50 2.43 -13.77
C ALA A 345 20.30 3.04 -12.38
N THR A 346 20.65 2.31 -11.32
CA THR A 346 20.45 2.73 -9.94
C THR A 346 21.70 2.45 -9.12
N HIS A 347 22.15 3.44 -8.37
CA HIS A 347 23.15 3.30 -7.33
C HIS A 347 22.51 3.37 -5.96
N HIS A 348 22.78 2.38 -5.09
CA HIS A 348 22.27 2.31 -3.73
C HIS A 348 23.42 2.26 -2.73
N THR A 349 23.29 3.02 -1.65
CA THR A 349 24.14 2.87 -0.46
C THR A 349 23.25 2.77 0.77
N SER A 350 23.61 1.89 1.69
CA SER A 350 22.90 1.78 2.97
C SER A 350 23.88 1.79 4.14
N ALA A 351 23.40 2.29 5.27
CA ALA A 351 24.11 2.28 6.53
C ALA A 351 23.21 1.67 7.60
N TYR A 352 23.78 0.77 8.41
CA TYR A 352 23.14 0.17 9.55
C TYR A 352 24.06 0.29 10.75
N ASP A 353 23.55 0.87 11.84
CA ASP A 353 24.16 0.92 13.17
C ASP A 353 23.12 0.37 14.15
N TYR A 354 23.27 -0.90 14.51
CA TYR A 354 22.30 -1.63 15.33
C TYR A 354 22.96 -2.15 16.60
N GLN A 355 22.42 -1.75 17.76
CA GLN A 355 22.85 -2.21 19.06
C GLN A 355 21.66 -2.74 19.85
N LEU A 356 21.81 -3.92 20.43
CA LEU A 356 20.81 -4.57 21.27
C LEU A 356 21.45 -5.14 22.52
N LEU A 357 20.83 -4.86 23.66
CA LEU A 357 20.99 -5.62 24.89
C LEU A 357 19.61 -6.08 25.34
N ARG A 358 19.43 -7.38 25.54
CA ARG A 358 18.16 -7.98 25.93
C ARG A 358 18.38 -9.07 26.96
N ASP A 359 17.66 -9.00 28.07
CA ASP A 359 17.64 -10.01 29.12
C ASP A 359 16.26 -10.70 29.16
N ASN A 360 16.26 -12.04 29.12
CA ASN A 360 15.06 -12.85 29.22
C ASN A 360 15.18 -13.95 30.25
N TYR A 361 14.06 -14.37 30.82
CA TYR A 361 14.02 -15.61 31.60
C TYR A 361 14.09 -16.84 30.67
N VAL A 362 14.98 -17.76 31.03
CA VAL A 362 15.09 -19.09 30.41
C VAL A 362 15.22 -20.16 31.49
N VAL A 363 14.71 -21.36 31.24
CA VAL A 363 14.95 -22.51 32.13
C VAL A 363 16.13 -23.31 31.61
N GLN A 364 17.20 -23.39 32.41
CA GLN A 364 18.37 -24.20 32.10
C GLN A 364 18.61 -25.19 33.25
N ASN A 365 18.69 -26.49 32.97
CA ASN A 365 18.93 -27.55 33.95
C ASN A 365 17.96 -27.49 35.15
N GLY A 366 16.68 -27.15 34.93
CA GLY A 366 15.70 -27.01 35.99
C GLY A 366 15.82 -25.74 36.84
N VAL A 367 16.65 -24.79 36.46
CA VAL A 367 16.81 -23.49 37.16
C VAL A 367 16.32 -22.37 36.21
N LEU A 368 15.49 -21.47 36.75
CA LEU A 368 15.09 -20.25 36.05
C LEU A 368 16.26 -19.25 36.12
N THR A 369 16.88 -18.97 35.00
CA THR A 369 18.03 -18.08 34.86
C THR A 369 17.72 -16.94 33.92
N VAL A 370 18.59 -15.92 33.93
CA VAL A 370 18.51 -14.81 32.97
C VAL A 370 19.50 -15.08 31.83
N ALA A 371 19.00 -15.15 30.63
CA ALA A 371 19.79 -15.21 29.40
C ALA A 371 19.94 -13.82 28.83
N ARG A 372 21.17 -13.36 28.67
CA ARG A 372 21.50 -12.10 28.00
C ARG A 372 21.85 -12.33 26.54
N ARG A 373 21.19 -11.58 25.66
CA ARG A 373 21.56 -11.47 24.26
C ARG A 373 22.06 -10.05 23.98
N THR A 374 23.21 -9.95 23.34
CA THR A 374 23.75 -8.68 22.82
C THR A 374 23.95 -8.79 21.32
N ALA A 375 23.75 -7.68 20.61
CA ALA A 375 24.18 -7.50 19.23
C ALA A 375 24.79 -6.11 19.08
N ASP A 376 25.85 -6.02 18.29
CA ASP A 376 26.48 -4.76 17.90
C ASP A 376 26.92 -4.93 16.45
N THR A 377 26.24 -4.25 15.54
CA THR A 377 26.38 -4.48 14.10
C THR A 377 26.47 -3.16 13.35
N HIS A 378 27.57 -3.01 12.61
CA HIS A 378 27.84 -1.87 11.74
C HIS A 378 28.04 -2.36 10.32
N LEU A 379 27.11 -2.00 9.40
CA LEU A 379 27.17 -2.41 8.01
C LEU A 379 27.03 -1.20 7.09
N ARG A 380 27.77 -1.21 5.99
CA ARG A 380 27.74 -0.16 4.96
C ARG A 380 27.66 -0.80 3.56
N PRO A 381 26.60 -1.57 3.27
CA PRO A 381 26.46 -2.17 1.94
C PRO A 381 26.19 -1.12 0.87
N ALA A 382 26.74 -1.35 -0.31
CA ALA A 382 26.50 -0.57 -1.51
C ALA A 382 26.33 -1.50 -2.71
N GLY A 383 25.68 -1.02 -3.75
CA GLY A 383 25.52 -1.77 -4.99
C GLY A 383 24.90 -0.97 -6.11
N ASP A 384 25.16 -1.45 -7.31
CA ASP A 384 24.63 -0.91 -8.55
C ASP A 384 23.65 -1.89 -9.16
N ARG A 385 22.56 -1.37 -9.69
CA ARG A 385 21.57 -2.15 -10.42
C ARG A 385 21.41 -1.55 -11.81
N PHE A 386 21.46 -2.42 -12.81
CA PHE A 386 21.19 -2.04 -14.20
C PHE A 386 20.10 -2.95 -14.76
N GLY A 387 19.14 -2.35 -15.47
CA GLY A 387 18.09 -3.09 -16.18
C GLY A 387 17.89 -2.47 -17.58
N THR A 388 17.67 -3.35 -18.57
CA THR A 388 17.30 -2.90 -19.93
C THR A 388 16.22 -3.81 -20.50
N PHE A 389 15.39 -3.26 -21.38
CA PHE A 389 14.32 -4.03 -21.98
C PHE A 389 14.05 -3.64 -23.44
N ILE A 390 13.46 -4.58 -24.15
CA ILE A 390 12.83 -4.38 -25.44
C ILE A 390 11.49 -5.09 -25.47
N THR A 391 10.46 -4.44 -26.00
CA THR A 391 9.11 -4.98 -26.17
C THR A 391 8.57 -4.50 -27.51
N THR A 392 7.97 -5.42 -28.25
CA THR A 392 7.32 -5.08 -29.53
C THR A 392 5.84 -5.41 -29.45
N ARG A 393 4.97 -4.47 -29.74
CA ARG A 393 3.53 -4.71 -29.88
C ARG A 393 3.18 -4.85 -31.36
N LEU A 394 2.65 -6.01 -31.71
CA LEU A 394 2.32 -6.40 -33.08
C LEU A 394 0.81 -6.62 -33.20
N GLN A 395 0.16 -5.96 -34.12
CA GLN A 395 -1.23 -6.21 -34.46
C GLN A 395 -1.30 -6.96 -35.79
N THR A 396 -1.83 -8.18 -35.77
CA THR A 396 -1.99 -9.00 -36.97
C THR A 396 -3.24 -8.59 -37.78
N PRO A 397 -3.34 -8.97 -39.08
CA PRO A 397 -4.54 -8.72 -39.88
C PRO A 397 -5.82 -9.32 -39.28
N GLY A 398 -5.73 -10.39 -38.51
CA GLY A 398 -6.85 -11.02 -37.77
C GLY A 398 -7.18 -10.36 -36.42
N ALA A 399 -6.77 -9.12 -36.19
CA ALA A 399 -6.96 -8.35 -34.96
C ALA A 399 -6.30 -8.92 -33.68
N LEU A 400 -5.55 -10.03 -33.78
CA LEU A 400 -4.73 -10.51 -32.66
C LEU A 400 -3.61 -9.53 -32.39
N ILE A 401 -3.48 -9.11 -31.14
CA ILE A 401 -2.38 -8.28 -30.65
C ILE A 401 -1.43 -9.18 -29.88
N LEU A 402 -0.14 -9.17 -30.25
CA LEU A 402 0.92 -9.87 -29.56
C LEU A 402 1.93 -8.86 -29.02
N GLU A 403 2.42 -9.08 -27.83
CA GLU A 403 3.43 -8.22 -27.18
C GLU A 403 4.55 -9.09 -26.56
N PRO A 404 5.49 -9.60 -27.40
CA PRO A 404 6.71 -10.20 -26.89
C PRO A 404 7.63 -9.15 -26.28
N GLY A 405 8.29 -9.49 -25.19
CA GLY A 405 9.24 -8.65 -24.51
C GLY A 405 10.38 -9.44 -23.90
N LEU A 406 11.53 -8.81 -23.79
CA LEU A 406 12.71 -9.36 -23.13
C LEU A 406 13.28 -8.30 -22.22
N ARG A 407 13.66 -8.69 -21.02
CA ARG A 407 14.35 -7.83 -20.05
C ARG A 407 15.59 -8.52 -19.53
N PHE A 408 16.67 -7.74 -19.37
CA PHE A 408 17.86 -8.12 -18.65
C PHE A 408 18.00 -7.24 -17.41
N ASP A 409 18.31 -7.81 -16.26
CA ASP A 409 18.61 -7.12 -15.01
C ASP A 409 19.93 -7.66 -14.44
N HIS A 410 20.81 -6.75 -13.99
CA HIS A 410 22.04 -7.01 -13.24
C HIS A 410 21.97 -6.33 -11.87
N ASP A 411 22.37 -7.03 -10.82
CA ASP A 411 22.49 -6.47 -9.46
C ASP A 411 23.86 -6.84 -8.87
N SER A 412 24.72 -5.83 -8.66
CA SER A 412 26.08 -6.06 -8.16
C SER A 412 26.13 -6.45 -6.67
N ALA A 413 25.09 -6.08 -5.88
CA ALA A 413 25.07 -6.36 -4.45
C ALA A 413 24.72 -7.82 -4.15
N THR A 414 23.88 -8.45 -4.99
CA THR A 414 23.55 -9.89 -4.91
C THR A 414 24.37 -10.73 -5.87
N GLY A 415 24.98 -10.11 -6.91
CA GLY A 415 25.74 -10.78 -7.95
C GLY A 415 24.85 -11.52 -8.95
N ASP A 416 23.57 -11.16 -9.07
CA ASP A 416 22.62 -11.80 -9.95
C ASP A 416 22.58 -11.15 -11.34
N ASP A 417 22.48 -12.00 -12.38
CA ASP A 417 22.18 -11.66 -13.77
C ASP A 417 20.91 -12.41 -14.18
N ASP A 418 19.85 -11.66 -14.51
CA ASP A 418 18.55 -12.25 -14.79
C ASP A 418 18.04 -11.87 -16.20
N ILE A 419 17.64 -12.87 -16.97
CA ILE A 419 16.95 -12.68 -18.25
C ILE A 419 15.48 -13.06 -18.07
N SER A 420 14.58 -12.13 -18.37
CA SER A 420 13.16 -12.24 -18.13
C SER A 420 12.35 -12.13 -19.44
N PRO A 421 12.09 -13.26 -20.15
CA PRO A 421 11.19 -13.27 -21.29
C PRO A 421 9.73 -13.10 -20.85
N ARG A 422 8.94 -12.36 -21.64
CA ARG A 422 7.51 -12.09 -21.42
C ARG A 422 6.76 -12.13 -22.72
N LEU A 423 5.54 -12.62 -22.68
CA LEU A 423 4.63 -12.65 -23.82
C LEU A 423 3.22 -12.28 -23.34
N ALA A 424 2.63 -11.30 -23.98
CA ALA A 424 1.24 -10.97 -23.79
C ALA A 424 0.47 -11.06 -25.13
N ALA A 425 -0.80 -11.44 -25.04
CA ALA A 425 -1.68 -11.54 -26.19
C ALA A 425 -3.07 -11.00 -25.85
N ALA A 426 -3.71 -10.34 -26.81
CA ALA A 426 -5.12 -9.97 -26.74
C ALA A 426 -5.79 -10.26 -28.07
N LEU A 427 -6.92 -10.99 -28.01
CA LEU A 427 -7.72 -11.39 -29.17
C LEU A 427 -9.13 -10.83 -29.00
N PRO A 428 -9.52 -9.76 -29.72
CA PRO A 428 -10.90 -9.34 -29.82
C PRO A 428 -11.72 -10.41 -30.54
N LEU A 429 -12.54 -11.16 -29.80
CA LEU A 429 -13.44 -12.16 -30.35
C LEU A 429 -14.68 -11.51 -30.98
N SER A 430 -15.04 -10.33 -30.50
CA SER A 430 -16.12 -9.48 -31.04
C SER A 430 -15.90 -8.04 -30.59
N ALA A 431 -16.74 -7.10 -31.04
CA ALA A 431 -16.75 -5.70 -30.60
C ALA A 431 -17.01 -5.55 -29.06
N ARG A 432 -17.46 -6.62 -28.39
CA ARG A 432 -17.81 -6.62 -26.96
C ARG A 432 -16.98 -7.58 -26.13
N THR A 433 -16.18 -8.46 -26.76
CA THR A 433 -15.50 -9.55 -26.06
C THR A 433 -14.03 -9.59 -26.44
N THR A 434 -13.13 -9.52 -25.48
CA THR A 434 -11.69 -9.67 -25.67
C THR A 434 -11.16 -10.79 -24.78
N LEU A 435 -10.46 -11.75 -25.37
CA LEU A 435 -9.68 -12.75 -24.67
C LEU A 435 -8.25 -12.20 -24.49
N ARG A 436 -7.68 -12.37 -23.29
CA ARG A 436 -6.30 -11.98 -22.95
C ARG A 436 -5.55 -13.14 -22.39
N ALA A 437 -4.25 -13.19 -22.66
CA ALA A 437 -3.34 -14.15 -22.05
C ALA A 437 -2.00 -13.47 -21.81
N SER A 438 -1.31 -13.86 -20.73
CA SER A 438 0.06 -13.45 -20.49
C SER A 438 0.85 -14.56 -19.81
N TRP A 439 2.11 -14.66 -20.22
CA TRP A 439 3.13 -15.51 -19.63
C TRP A 439 4.43 -14.72 -19.51
N GLY A 440 5.20 -14.96 -18.45
CA GLY A 440 6.53 -14.37 -18.34
C GLY A 440 7.23 -14.71 -17.04
N THR A 441 8.53 -14.45 -17.04
CA THR A 441 9.37 -14.56 -15.86
C THR A 441 9.73 -13.17 -15.32
N TYR A 442 9.91 -13.09 -14.01
CA TYR A 442 10.08 -11.84 -13.27
C TYR A 442 11.08 -12.06 -12.15
N ALA A 443 12.20 -11.35 -12.20
CA ALA A 443 13.23 -11.43 -11.17
C ALA A 443 13.14 -10.24 -10.19
N GLN A 444 13.52 -10.48 -8.94
CA GLN A 444 13.61 -9.43 -7.92
C GLN A 444 14.81 -9.68 -7.01
N ALA A 445 15.85 -8.85 -7.15
CA ALA A 445 16.97 -8.82 -6.24
C ALA A 445 16.55 -8.24 -4.87
N GLN A 446 17.21 -8.67 -3.80
CA GLN A 446 16.97 -8.13 -2.47
C GLN A 446 17.48 -6.69 -2.40
N GLY A 447 16.63 -5.77 -1.89
CA GLY A 447 17.04 -4.39 -1.65
C GLY A 447 17.97 -4.27 -0.45
N LEU A 448 18.92 -3.32 -0.49
CA LEU A 448 19.83 -3.08 0.64
C LEU A 448 19.08 -2.77 1.95
N HIS A 449 17.90 -2.14 1.87
CA HIS A 449 17.03 -1.81 3.02
C HIS A 449 16.27 -3.02 3.59
N GLU A 450 16.22 -4.14 2.86
CA GLU A 450 15.50 -5.37 3.26
C GLU A 450 16.37 -6.33 4.10
N LEU A 451 17.60 -5.94 4.43
CA LEU A 451 18.51 -6.78 5.24
C LEU A 451 18.04 -6.81 6.70
N SER A 452 17.75 -8.00 7.23
CA SER A 452 17.23 -8.16 8.58
C SER A 452 18.37 -8.17 9.63
N VAL A 453 19.05 -7.02 9.77
CA VAL A 453 20.15 -6.82 10.71
C VAL A 453 19.76 -7.13 12.16
N PRO A 454 18.56 -6.78 12.66
CA PRO A 454 18.11 -7.15 14.01
C PRO A 454 18.06 -8.67 14.26
N ASP A 455 17.86 -9.45 13.21
CA ASP A 455 17.84 -10.91 13.26
C ASP A 455 19.23 -11.54 13.00
N GLY A 456 20.26 -10.71 12.78
CA GLY A 456 21.65 -11.12 12.59
C GLY A 456 22.02 -11.40 11.13
N GLU A 457 21.20 -10.98 10.16
CA GLU A 457 21.53 -11.11 8.75
C GLU A 457 22.50 -10.00 8.33
N THR A 458 23.61 -10.38 7.69
CA THR A 458 24.67 -9.46 7.22
C THR A 458 24.95 -9.58 5.72
N ARG A 459 24.27 -10.50 5.03
CA ARG A 459 24.44 -10.77 3.60
C ARG A 459 23.10 -10.81 2.92
N LEU A 460 23.07 -10.30 1.69
CA LEU A 460 21.89 -10.38 0.83
C LEU A 460 21.72 -11.79 0.26
N ASN A 461 20.48 -12.16 0.01
CA ASN A 461 20.12 -13.39 -0.68
C ASN A 461 20.08 -13.13 -2.19
N ARG A 462 20.24 -14.18 -3.00
CA ARG A 462 20.07 -14.11 -4.44
C ARG A 462 18.65 -13.70 -4.84
N ALA A 463 18.48 -13.26 -6.08
CA ALA A 463 17.21 -12.85 -6.63
C ALA A 463 16.13 -13.94 -6.57
N GLU A 464 14.91 -13.57 -6.21
CA GLU A 464 13.73 -14.40 -6.39
C GLU A 464 13.27 -14.34 -7.83
N VAL A 465 12.80 -15.48 -8.37
CA VAL A 465 12.27 -15.56 -9.72
C VAL A 465 10.84 -16.10 -9.68
N ALA A 466 9.90 -15.32 -10.20
CA ALA A 466 8.50 -15.71 -10.34
C ALA A 466 8.15 -15.95 -11.81
N GLU A 467 7.37 -16.99 -12.07
CA GLU A 467 6.73 -17.26 -13.36
C GLU A 467 5.24 -16.96 -13.23
N HIS A 468 4.70 -16.12 -14.11
CA HIS A 468 3.27 -15.80 -14.17
C HIS A 468 2.62 -16.45 -15.38
N ARG A 469 1.42 -16.99 -15.19
CA ARG A 469 0.51 -17.51 -16.22
C ARG A 469 -0.87 -16.94 -15.94
N ILE A 470 -1.40 -16.15 -16.87
CA ILE A 470 -2.67 -15.46 -16.69
C ILE A 470 -3.50 -15.59 -17.96
N VAL A 471 -4.79 -15.91 -17.79
CA VAL A 471 -5.80 -15.88 -18.87
C VAL A 471 -6.99 -15.10 -18.36
N GLY A 472 -7.49 -14.18 -19.19
CA GLY A 472 -8.61 -13.31 -18.84
C GLY A 472 -9.59 -13.14 -19.99
N LEU A 473 -10.86 -12.93 -19.66
CA LEU A 473 -11.95 -12.60 -20.57
C LEU A 473 -12.59 -11.28 -20.11
N GLU A 474 -12.66 -10.32 -21.00
CA GLU A 474 -13.44 -9.09 -20.81
C GLU A 474 -14.65 -9.11 -21.74
N HIS A 475 -15.84 -8.88 -21.18
CA HIS A 475 -17.08 -8.84 -21.94
C HIS A 475 -17.92 -7.63 -21.56
N ARG A 476 -18.30 -6.82 -22.55
CA ARG A 476 -19.20 -5.68 -22.38
C ARG A 476 -20.66 -6.16 -22.54
N LEU A 477 -21.34 -6.39 -21.42
CA LEU A 477 -22.73 -6.82 -21.38
C LEU A 477 -23.68 -5.74 -21.88
N ALA A 478 -23.44 -4.47 -21.52
CA ALA A 478 -24.16 -3.28 -21.96
C ALA A 478 -23.20 -2.08 -22.07
N ALA A 479 -23.66 -0.93 -22.50
CA ALA A 479 -22.82 0.27 -22.67
C ALA A 479 -22.07 0.67 -21.39
N ASN A 480 -22.68 0.43 -20.23
CA ASN A 480 -22.15 0.79 -18.92
C ASN A 480 -22.00 -0.42 -17.98
N LEU A 481 -22.13 -1.66 -18.49
CA LEU A 481 -22.00 -2.89 -17.70
C LEU A 481 -20.95 -3.80 -18.33
N SER A 482 -19.90 -4.11 -17.56
CA SER A 482 -18.80 -4.97 -17.98
C SER A 482 -18.61 -6.15 -17.02
N LEU A 483 -18.24 -7.28 -17.59
CA LEU A 483 -17.82 -8.49 -16.89
C LEU A 483 -16.35 -8.74 -17.22
N ARG A 484 -15.55 -9.03 -16.19
CA ARG A 484 -14.18 -9.51 -16.29
C ARG A 484 -14.04 -10.82 -15.54
N LEU A 485 -13.42 -11.79 -16.20
CA LEU A 485 -13.01 -13.06 -15.62
C LEU A 485 -11.50 -13.18 -15.79
N GLU A 486 -10.80 -13.61 -14.76
CA GLU A 486 -9.36 -13.84 -14.84
C GLU A 486 -8.98 -15.08 -14.03
N ALA A 487 -8.17 -15.97 -14.63
CA ALA A 487 -7.53 -17.07 -13.94
C ALA A 487 -6.01 -16.87 -13.98
N TYR A 488 -5.34 -17.10 -12.85
CA TYR A 488 -3.92 -16.87 -12.73
C TYR A 488 -3.20 -17.96 -11.95
N GLU A 489 -1.92 -18.12 -12.26
CA GLU A 489 -0.96 -18.87 -11.48
C GLU A 489 0.36 -18.09 -11.42
N ARG A 490 0.97 -18.02 -10.23
CA ARG A 490 2.32 -17.53 -10.00
C ARG A 490 3.11 -18.59 -9.24
N LEU A 491 4.26 -18.97 -9.80
CA LEU A 491 5.21 -19.89 -9.21
C LEU A 491 6.49 -19.11 -8.89
N THR A 492 6.91 -19.08 -7.62
CA THR A 492 8.13 -18.37 -7.20
C THR A 492 9.18 -19.37 -6.75
N ARG A 493 10.38 -19.24 -7.31
CA ARG A 493 11.58 -19.99 -6.96
C ARG A 493 12.57 -19.10 -6.23
N HIS A 494 13.52 -19.70 -5.50
CA HIS A 494 14.51 -18.97 -4.69
C HIS A 494 13.84 -17.98 -3.73
N VAL A 495 12.72 -18.40 -3.12
CA VAL A 495 12.00 -17.57 -2.15
C VAL A 495 12.95 -17.22 -1.01
N ARG A 496 13.11 -15.94 -0.76
CA ARG A 496 14.03 -15.45 0.27
C ARG A 496 13.59 -15.90 1.66
N PRO A 497 14.51 -16.42 2.46
CA PRO A 497 14.27 -16.59 3.88
C PRO A 497 13.88 -15.23 4.50
N ARG A 498 13.00 -15.29 5.45
CA ARG A 498 12.55 -14.09 6.18
C ARG A 498 12.24 -14.42 7.62
N TRP A 499 12.18 -13.39 8.45
CA TRP A 499 11.78 -13.50 9.82
C TRP A 499 10.38 -12.95 10.01
N ASP A 500 9.45 -13.77 10.47
CA ASP A 500 8.05 -13.40 10.70
C ASP A 500 7.67 -13.62 12.18
N ASN A 501 6.79 -12.75 12.68
CA ASN A 501 6.08 -12.96 13.93
C ASN A 501 4.77 -13.69 13.61
N THR A 502 4.77 -15.02 13.79
CA THR A 502 3.70 -15.89 13.25
C THR A 502 2.42 -15.90 14.07
N VAL A 503 2.47 -15.38 15.31
CA VAL A 503 1.31 -15.31 16.23
C VAL A 503 0.76 -13.89 16.32
N ASN A 504 1.65 -12.92 16.60
CA ASN A 504 1.27 -11.51 16.71
C ASN A 504 1.88 -10.72 15.57
N LEU A 505 1.06 -10.31 14.62
CA LEU A 505 1.51 -9.60 13.41
C LEU A 505 1.84 -8.13 13.67
N TYR A 506 1.30 -7.53 14.74
CA TYR A 506 1.53 -6.12 15.09
C TYR A 506 2.37 -6.03 16.37
N ASN A 507 3.65 -5.85 16.18
CA ASN A 507 4.62 -5.66 17.25
C ASN A 507 5.47 -4.44 16.96
N ILE A 508 5.61 -3.57 17.94
CA ILE A 508 6.49 -2.39 17.86
C ILE A 508 7.95 -2.82 17.75
N PHE A 509 8.33 -3.88 18.46
CA PHE A 509 9.65 -4.51 18.35
C PHE A 509 9.49 -5.97 17.91
N PRO A 510 9.31 -6.23 16.61
CA PRO A 510 9.11 -7.59 16.13
C PRO A 510 10.30 -8.51 16.40
N GLU A 511 11.54 -7.98 16.43
CA GLU A 511 12.78 -8.70 16.61
C GLU A 511 12.99 -9.31 18.00
N ILE A 512 12.27 -8.80 19.01
CA ILE A 512 12.40 -9.31 20.40
C ILE A 512 11.28 -10.28 20.78
N GLN A 513 10.28 -10.47 19.94
CA GLN A 513 9.13 -11.29 20.28
C GLN A 513 9.44 -12.78 20.29
N SER A 514 8.79 -13.52 21.19
CA SER A 514 8.99 -14.98 21.35
C SER A 514 8.42 -15.83 20.21
N ASP A 515 7.58 -15.25 19.36
CA ASP A 515 7.02 -15.87 18.14
C ASP A 515 7.80 -15.51 16.87
N ARG A 516 8.92 -14.79 17.02
CA ARG A 516 9.83 -14.47 15.91
C ARG A 516 10.46 -15.73 15.36
N THR A 517 10.13 -16.08 14.15
CA THR A 517 10.53 -17.34 13.54
C THR A 517 11.12 -17.09 12.14
N ARG A 518 12.24 -17.74 11.85
CA ARG A 518 12.84 -17.73 10.52
C ARG A 518 12.10 -18.71 9.63
N LEU A 519 11.45 -18.21 8.59
CA LEU A 519 10.81 -19.00 7.54
C LEU A 519 11.73 -19.02 6.32
N ALA A 520 12.04 -20.22 5.83
CA ALA A 520 12.89 -20.43 4.67
C ALA A 520 12.16 -21.32 3.62
N PRO A 521 11.21 -20.77 2.88
CA PRO A 521 10.47 -21.53 1.89
C PRO A 521 11.37 -21.90 0.72
N SER A 522 11.26 -23.15 0.24
CA SER A 522 11.96 -23.60 -0.98
C SER A 522 11.28 -23.08 -2.26
N SER A 523 9.97 -22.84 -2.20
CA SER A 523 9.17 -22.26 -3.28
C SER A 523 7.88 -21.68 -2.75
N ALA A 524 7.22 -20.84 -3.56
CA ALA A 524 5.86 -20.36 -3.28
C ALA A 524 4.98 -20.49 -4.52
N ARG A 525 3.69 -20.71 -4.30
CA ARG A 525 2.68 -20.81 -5.35
C ARG A 525 1.44 -20.02 -4.98
N ALA A 526 0.95 -19.18 -5.90
CA ALA A 526 -0.34 -18.54 -5.78
C ALA A 526 -1.16 -18.79 -7.04
N ARG A 527 -2.44 -19.16 -6.88
CA ARG A 527 -3.37 -19.41 -7.98
C ARG A 527 -4.77 -19.00 -7.60
N GLY A 528 -5.56 -18.58 -8.59
CA GLY A 528 -6.93 -18.20 -8.32
C GLY A 528 -7.73 -17.88 -9.56
N VAL A 529 -9.02 -17.66 -9.33
CA VAL A 529 -9.99 -17.17 -10.31
C VAL A 529 -10.66 -15.93 -9.73
N GLU A 530 -10.72 -14.88 -10.51
CA GLU A 530 -11.30 -13.59 -10.15
C GLU A 530 -12.43 -13.25 -11.11
N VAL A 531 -13.54 -12.76 -10.55
CA VAL A 531 -14.72 -12.28 -11.29
C VAL A 531 -14.98 -10.86 -10.86
N LEU A 532 -15.14 -9.96 -11.81
CA LEU A 532 -15.54 -8.58 -11.58
C LEU A 532 -16.70 -8.22 -12.49
N LEU A 533 -17.80 -7.79 -11.89
CA LEU A 533 -18.96 -7.25 -12.58
C LEU A 533 -19.13 -5.80 -12.14
N GLU A 534 -19.12 -4.87 -13.10
CA GLU A 534 -19.09 -3.44 -12.81
C GLU A 534 -20.11 -2.70 -13.69
N ARG A 535 -20.94 -1.88 -13.04
CA ARG A 535 -21.80 -0.89 -13.68
C ARG A 535 -21.33 0.52 -13.35
N ARG A 536 -20.65 1.15 -14.29
CA ARG A 536 -20.22 2.54 -14.17
C ARG A 536 -21.30 3.51 -14.58
N THR A 537 -21.51 4.55 -13.77
CA THR A 537 -22.40 5.66 -14.10
C THR A 537 -21.87 6.95 -13.45
N GLN A 538 -22.04 8.07 -14.15
CA GLN A 538 -21.73 9.40 -13.60
C GLN A 538 -22.90 10.01 -12.84
N ARG A 539 -24.13 9.51 -13.05
CA ARG A 539 -25.35 9.95 -12.37
C ARG A 539 -26.22 8.75 -12.04
N GLY A 540 -26.93 8.82 -10.91
CA GLY A 540 -27.78 7.74 -10.45
C GLY A 540 -27.00 6.61 -9.77
N PHE A 541 -27.39 5.35 -9.98
CA PHE A 541 -26.91 4.19 -9.27
C PHE A 541 -25.82 3.44 -10.03
N GLY A 542 -24.59 3.47 -9.51
CA GLY A 542 -23.45 2.66 -9.93
C GLY A 542 -23.16 1.58 -8.91
N TRP A 543 -22.56 0.46 -9.34
CA TRP A 543 -22.17 -0.61 -8.44
C TRP A 543 -21.06 -1.50 -9.02
N THR A 544 -20.32 -2.12 -8.13
CA THR A 544 -19.30 -3.12 -8.44
C THR A 544 -19.50 -4.33 -7.57
N ALA A 545 -19.44 -5.52 -8.15
CA ALA A 545 -19.45 -6.79 -7.44
C ALA A 545 -18.23 -7.60 -7.87
N SER A 546 -17.44 -8.07 -6.91
CA SER A 546 -16.30 -8.93 -7.21
C SER A 546 -16.25 -10.16 -6.31
N TYR A 547 -15.74 -11.24 -6.88
CA TYR A 547 -15.47 -12.48 -6.18
C TYR A 547 -14.09 -13.00 -6.59
N ALA A 548 -13.30 -13.43 -5.61
CA ALA A 548 -12.05 -14.13 -5.86
C ALA A 548 -12.04 -15.46 -5.09
N LEU A 549 -11.68 -16.54 -5.80
CA LEU A 549 -11.32 -17.82 -5.23
C LEU A 549 -9.80 -17.97 -5.41
N ALA A 550 -9.05 -17.95 -4.31
CA ALA A 550 -7.60 -17.92 -4.36
C ALA A 550 -6.97 -18.92 -3.39
N ARG A 551 -5.71 -19.26 -3.66
CA ARG A 551 -4.86 -20.03 -2.76
C ARG A 551 -3.41 -19.59 -2.92
N ALA A 552 -2.80 -19.15 -1.81
CA ALA A 552 -1.39 -18.80 -1.74
C ALA A 552 -0.70 -19.70 -0.70
N GLU A 553 0.37 -20.37 -1.12
CA GLU A 553 1.08 -21.37 -0.30
C GLU A 553 2.59 -21.22 -0.47
N GLU A 554 3.31 -21.58 0.58
CA GLU A 554 4.77 -21.68 0.60
C GLU A 554 5.19 -23.11 0.96
N MET A 555 6.25 -23.60 0.35
CA MET A 555 6.79 -24.92 0.66
C MET A 555 7.84 -24.80 1.78
N LEU A 556 7.45 -25.13 3.01
CA LEU A 556 8.32 -25.14 4.18
C LEU A 556 8.61 -26.58 4.61
N ASN A 557 9.90 -26.96 4.64
CA ASN A 557 10.33 -28.30 5.04
C ASN A 557 9.57 -29.44 4.33
N GLY A 558 9.33 -29.28 3.02
CA GLY A 558 8.60 -30.25 2.19
C GLY A 558 7.09 -30.29 2.38
N ARG A 559 6.50 -29.36 3.15
CA ARG A 559 5.06 -29.24 3.36
C ARG A 559 4.54 -27.92 2.81
N ALA A 560 3.38 -27.95 2.17
CA ALA A 560 2.68 -26.75 1.74
C ALA A 560 2.00 -26.09 2.96
N VAL A 561 2.38 -24.84 3.24
CA VAL A 561 1.86 -24.02 4.34
C VAL A 561 1.17 -22.80 3.73
N PRO A 562 -0.03 -22.43 4.17
CA PRO A 562 -0.68 -21.21 3.68
C PRO A 562 0.18 -19.97 3.90
N ALA A 563 0.15 -19.02 2.97
CA ALA A 563 0.77 -17.70 3.18
C ALA A 563 -0.01 -16.92 4.26
N ALA A 564 0.66 -16.03 4.98
CA ALA A 564 0.10 -15.29 6.12
C ALA A 564 -1.22 -14.54 5.82
N ARG A 565 -1.43 -14.13 4.58
CA ARG A 565 -2.63 -13.42 4.13
C ARG A 565 -3.35 -14.17 3.01
N ASP A 566 -3.32 -15.52 3.04
CA ASP A 566 -4.15 -16.33 2.15
C ASP A 566 -5.62 -16.08 2.45
N GLN A 567 -6.38 -15.71 1.43
CA GLN A 567 -7.82 -15.52 1.47
C GLN A 567 -8.46 -16.46 0.46
N ARG A 568 -9.02 -17.58 0.94
CA ARG A 568 -9.64 -18.58 0.05
C ARG A 568 -10.81 -18.00 -0.72
N HIS A 569 -11.68 -17.29 -0.04
CA HIS A 569 -12.85 -16.62 -0.61
C HIS A 569 -12.80 -15.14 -0.27
N THR A 570 -12.98 -14.29 -1.25
CA THR A 570 -13.13 -12.85 -1.07
C THR A 570 -14.33 -12.37 -1.88
N VAL A 571 -15.25 -11.64 -1.24
CA VAL A 571 -16.38 -10.99 -1.89
C VAL A 571 -16.32 -9.50 -1.59
N ARG A 572 -16.57 -8.67 -2.59
CA ARG A 572 -16.70 -7.22 -2.40
C ARG A 572 -17.87 -6.70 -3.19
N LEU A 573 -18.68 -5.93 -2.53
CA LEU A 573 -19.86 -5.28 -3.09
C LEU A 573 -19.75 -3.79 -2.80
N GLU A 574 -19.78 -2.98 -3.82
CA GLU A 574 -19.76 -1.53 -3.71
C GLU A 574 -20.96 -0.94 -4.43
N ALA A 575 -21.53 0.10 -3.86
CA ALA A 575 -22.63 0.83 -4.44
C ALA A 575 -22.37 2.33 -4.28
N THR A 576 -22.68 3.10 -5.32
CA THR A 576 -22.63 4.56 -5.31
C THR A 576 -23.94 5.10 -5.86
N TYR A 577 -24.48 6.13 -5.21
CA TYR A 577 -25.69 6.79 -5.63
C TYR A 577 -25.52 8.30 -5.64
N ALA A 578 -25.34 8.86 -6.85
CA ALA A 578 -25.34 10.29 -7.06
C ALA A 578 -26.81 10.77 -7.16
N LEU A 579 -27.40 11.19 -6.02
CA LEU A 579 -28.76 11.68 -5.95
C LEU A 579 -28.95 12.95 -6.81
N ASN A 580 -27.94 13.84 -6.74
CA ASN A 580 -27.85 15.05 -7.56
C ASN A 580 -26.39 15.55 -7.56
N THR A 581 -26.13 16.74 -8.09
CA THR A 581 -24.77 17.34 -8.11
C THR A 581 -24.21 17.67 -6.72
N ARG A 582 -25.06 17.71 -5.69
CA ARG A 582 -24.71 18.10 -4.32
C ARG A 582 -24.56 16.91 -3.37
N TRP A 583 -25.30 15.82 -3.58
CA TRP A 583 -25.32 14.68 -2.69
C TRP A 583 -24.87 13.40 -3.38
N ASN A 584 -23.91 12.73 -2.76
CA ASN A 584 -23.46 11.41 -3.13
C ASN A 584 -23.48 10.50 -1.89
N PHE A 585 -23.99 9.28 -2.06
CA PHE A 585 -23.99 8.22 -1.06
C PHE A 585 -23.22 7.03 -1.60
N SER A 586 -22.45 6.38 -0.74
CA SER A 586 -21.77 5.14 -1.11
C SER A 586 -21.77 4.15 0.05
N ALA A 587 -21.72 2.87 -0.34
CA ALA A 587 -21.61 1.74 0.57
C ALA A 587 -20.59 0.76 0.02
N SER A 588 -19.82 0.15 0.90
CA SER A 588 -18.84 -0.87 0.56
C SER A 588 -18.93 -2.01 1.56
N TRP A 589 -19.22 -3.22 1.07
CA TRP A 589 -19.25 -4.43 1.89
C TRP A 589 -18.13 -5.37 1.49
N HIS A 590 -17.37 -5.81 2.48
CA HIS A 590 -16.22 -6.68 2.34
C HIS A 590 -16.45 -7.96 3.11
N TYR A 591 -16.12 -9.10 2.49
CA TYR A 591 -16.03 -10.40 3.12
C TYR A 591 -14.78 -11.13 2.66
N HIS A 592 -14.10 -11.80 3.57
CA HIS A 592 -13.10 -12.82 3.23
C HIS A 592 -13.06 -13.95 4.26
N SER A 593 -12.63 -15.13 3.82
CA SER A 593 -12.32 -16.24 4.72
C SER A 593 -11.25 -15.82 5.71
N GLY A 594 -11.32 -16.33 6.92
CA GLY A 594 -10.35 -16.04 7.98
C GLY A 594 -8.91 -16.27 7.52
N TRP A 595 -7.98 -15.42 7.99
CA TRP A 595 -6.55 -15.58 7.69
C TRP A 595 -5.93 -16.74 8.44
N PRO A 596 -4.89 -17.36 7.88
CA PRO A 596 -4.06 -18.32 8.59
C PRO A 596 -3.42 -17.68 9.83
N THR A 597 -3.33 -18.44 10.92
CA THR A 597 -2.70 -18.02 12.17
C THR A 597 -1.94 -19.18 12.82
N THR A 598 -1.12 -18.88 13.81
CA THR A 598 -0.34 -19.85 14.56
C THR A 598 -0.88 -19.94 15.98
N GLU A 599 -1.17 -21.15 16.43
CA GLU A 599 -1.61 -21.39 17.81
C GLU A 599 -0.43 -21.42 18.77
N VAL A 600 -0.72 -21.06 20.03
CA VAL A 600 0.23 -21.16 21.14
C VAL A 600 -0.36 -22.06 22.21
N SER A 601 0.50 -22.88 22.80
CA SER A 601 0.21 -23.66 23.99
C SER A 601 1.23 -23.36 25.10
N TYR A 602 0.95 -23.83 26.30
CA TYR A 602 1.88 -23.74 27.43
C TYR A 602 2.11 -25.11 28.04
N ILE A 603 3.35 -25.38 28.44
CA ILE A 603 3.73 -26.58 29.19
C ILE A 603 4.34 -26.16 30.53
N LEU A 604 4.16 -26.97 31.56
CA LEU A 604 4.81 -26.76 32.86
C LEU A 604 6.15 -27.48 32.92
N ILE A 605 7.20 -26.70 33.09
CA ILE A 605 8.54 -27.22 33.34
C ILE A 605 8.79 -27.21 34.84
N PRO A 606 9.08 -28.37 35.47
CA PRO A 606 9.46 -28.39 36.89
C PRO A 606 10.83 -27.72 37.11
N LEU A 607 10.94 -26.95 38.19
CA LEU A 607 12.19 -26.33 38.62
C LEU A 607 12.75 -27.08 39.84
N ASN A 608 14.07 -27.04 40.01
CA ASN A 608 14.80 -27.71 41.10
C ASN A 608 14.39 -27.21 42.52
N ASN A 609 13.75 -26.03 42.57
CA ASN A 609 13.24 -25.44 43.84
C ASN A 609 11.76 -25.85 44.13
N GLY A 610 11.24 -26.86 43.43
CA GLY A 610 9.84 -27.34 43.59
C GLY A 610 8.78 -26.47 42.93
N LYS A 611 9.14 -25.31 42.38
CA LYS A 611 8.24 -24.46 41.60
C LYS A 611 8.12 -24.99 40.17
N ARG A 612 7.19 -24.42 39.41
CA ARG A 612 6.97 -24.74 37.98
C ARG A 612 7.00 -23.46 37.17
N TYR A 613 7.55 -23.55 35.99
CA TYR A 613 7.56 -22.48 35.01
C TYR A 613 6.64 -22.82 33.83
N ALA A 614 5.71 -21.93 33.48
CA ALA A 614 4.85 -22.10 32.33
C ALA A 614 5.60 -21.62 31.08
N GLN A 615 6.12 -22.57 30.32
CA GLN A 615 6.82 -22.28 29.08
C GLN A 615 5.85 -22.17 27.92
N ARG A 616 5.95 -21.10 27.17
CA ARG A 616 5.24 -20.87 25.92
C ARG A 616 5.80 -21.78 24.83
N VAL A 617 4.90 -22.43 24.07
CA VAL A 617 5.23 -23.27 22.90
C VAL A 617 4.46 -22.74 21.73
N VAL A 618 5.17 -22.24 20.72
CA VAL A 618 4.59 -21.78 19.44
C VAL A 618 4.38 -23.01 18.56
N GLY A 619 3.18 -23.18 18.06
CA GLY A 619 2.80 -24.25 17.14
C GLY A 619 3.36 -24.10 15.74
N PRO A 620 3.03 -25.01 14.82
CA PRO A 620 3.44 -24.90 13.41
C PRO A 620 2.90 -23.60 12.79
N ALA A 621 3.74 -22.91 12.02
CA ALA A 621 3.40 -21.64 11.41
C ALA A 621 2.15 -21.76 10.53
N TYR A 622 1.19 -20.87 10.73
CA TYR A 622 -0.04 -20.71 9.94
C TYR A 622 -0.90 -21.98 9.80
N ALA A 623 -0.85 -22.88 10.81
CA ALA A 623 -1.59 -24.15 10.82
C ALA A 623 -3.05 -24.04 11.24
N ALA A 624 -3.46 -22.94 11.83
CA ALA A 624 -4.83 -22.62 12.23
C ALA A 624 -5.40 -21.48 11.38
N GLN A 625 -6.70 -21.22 11.53
CA GLN A 625 -7.41 -20.18 10.79
C GLN A 625 -8.25 -19.33 11.74
N LEU A 626 -8.25 -18.01 11.52
CA LEU A 626 -9.13 -17.07 12.20
C LEU A 626 -10.58 -17.21 11.68
N PRO A 627 -11.57 -16.72 12.42
CA PRO A 627 -12.93 -16.58 11.91
C PRO A 627 -13.02 -15.70 10.67
N ASP A 628 -14.07 -15.90 9.88
CA ASP A 628 -14.35 -15.09 8.71
C ASP A 628 -14.55 -13.62 9.05
N TYR A 629 -13.98 -12.77 8.21
CA TYR A 629 -14.09 -11.33 8.27
C TYR A 629 -15.22 -10.81 7.40
N HIS A 630 -16.01 -9.86 7.91
CA HIS A 630 -16.87 -9.04 7.07
C HIS A 630 -17.16 -7.67 7.69
N ARG A 631 -17.32 -6.65 6.84
CA ARG A 631 -17.52 -5.27 7.25
C ARG A 631 -18.37 -4.52 6.23
N LEU A 632 -19.23 -3.63 6.70
CA LEU A 632 -19.97 -2.66 5.90
C LEU A 632 -19.50 -1.26 6.26
N ASP A 633 -19.10 -0.50 5.25
CA ASP A 633 -18.72 0.90 5.37
C ASP A 633 -19.70 1.75 4.56
N LEU A 634 -20.10 2.88 5.12
CA LEU A 634 -21.04 3.82 4.51
C LEU A 634 -20.38 5.20 4.43
N ARG A 635 -20.66 5.94 3.36
CA ARG A 635 -20.25 7.34 3.21
C ARG A 635 -21.38 8.18 2.64
N ALA A 636 -21.57 9.36 3.20
CA ALA A 636 -22.41 10.42 2.65
C ALA A 636 -21.54 11.66 2.40
N THR A 637 -21.62 12.21 1.20
CA THR A 637 -20.87 13.41 0.82
C THR A 637 -21.85 14.49 0.37
N ARG A 638 -21.69 15.71 0.88
CA ARG A 638 -22.43 16.87 0.47
C ARG A 638 -21.49 17.97 -0.03
N ARG A 639 -21.84 18.58 -1.17
CA ARG A 639 -21.13 19.68 -1.80
C ARG A 639 -22.01 20.93 -1.80
N TRP A 640 -21.39 22.06 -1.43
CA TRP A 640 -21.96 23.40 -1.56
C TRP A 640 -21.09 24.20 -2.52
N GLU A 641 -21.72 24.76 -3.53
CA GLU A 641 -21.07 25.62 -4.52
C GLU A 641 -21.38 27.08 -4.20
N PHE A 642 -20.34 27.88 -4.03
CA PHE A 642 -20.41 29.33 -3.86
C PHE A 642 -19.83 30.00 -5.11
N ARG A 643 -19.97 31.30 -5.22
CA ARG A 643 -19.54 32.04 -6.41
C ARG A 643 -18.06 31.81 -6.81
N ARG A 644 -17.17 31.67 -5.83
CA ARG A 644 -15.72 31.51 -6.02
C ARG A 644 -15.11 30.41 -5.19
N SER A 645 -15.91 29.60 -4.53
CA SER A 645 -15.42 28.53 -3.68
C SER A 645 -16.39 27.37 -3.61
N GLN A 646 -15.91 26.23 -3.20
CA GLN A 646 -16.67 25.02 -2.99
C GLN A 646 -16.35 24.45 -1.61
N LEU A 647 -17.36 24.05 -0.88
CA LEU A 647 -17.23 23.33 0.36
C LEU A 647 -17.74 21.91 0.16
N THR A 648 -16.95 20.93 0.52
CA THR A 648 -17.34 19.51 0.51
C THR A 648 -17.25 18.98 1.92
N ALA A 649 -18.31 18.38 2.43
CA ALA A 649 -18.31 17.66 3.70
C ALA A 649 -18.63 16.18 3.46
N SER A 650 -17.95 15.30 4.17
CA SER A 650 -18.20 13.87 4.17
C SER A 650 -18.41 13.33 5.57
N VAL A 651 -19.27 12.34 5.70
CA VAL A 651 -19.48 11.55 6.91
C VAL A 651 -19.28 10.09 6.52
N ASP A 652 -18.37 9.43 7.17
CA ASP A 652 -18.09 8.00 7.02
C ASP A 652 -18.53 7.25 8.26
N LEU A 653 -19.02 6.03 8.07
CA LEU A 653 -19.33 5.10 9.14
C LEU A 653 -18.68 3.76 8.78
N PHE A 654 -17.53 3.48 9.36
CA PHE A 654 -16.82 2.23 9.17
C PHE A 654 -17.37 1.17 10.10
N ASN A 655 -17.43 -0.08 9.63
CA ASN A 655 -17.98 -1.22 10.35
C ASN A 655 -19.40 -0.91 10.90
N ALA A 656 -20.31 -0.48 10.03
CA ALA A 656 -21.61 0.10 10.38
C ALA A 656 -22.49 -0.80 11.27
N TYR A 657 -22.34 -2.11 11.24
CA TYR A 657 -23.04 -3.06 12.12
C TYR A 657 -22.18 -3.60 13.27
N ASN A 658 -21.02 -2.94 13.54
CA ASN A 658 -20.14 -3.20 14.68
C ASN A 658 -19.74 -4.69 14.85
N ARG A 659 -19.36 -5.33 13.74
CA ARG A 659 -18.86 -6.71 13.76
C ARG A 659 -17.51 -6.78 14.46
N THR A 660 -17.35 -7.69 15.40
CA THR A 660 -16.04 -8.05 15.95
C THR A 660 -15.28 -8.92 14.96
N ASN A 661 -14.37 -8.31 14.21
CA ASN A 661 -13.45 -8.98 13.30
C ASN A 661 -12.11 -9.17 14.01
N LEU A 662 -11.44 -10.31 13.82
CA LEU A 662 -10.22 -10.65 14.54
C LEU A 662 -8.98 -10.51 13.68
N ILE A 663 -7.90 -9.96 14.28
CA ILE A 663 -6.55 -9.98 13.69
C ILE A 663 -5.70 -11.12 14.25
N GLY A 664 -6.04 -11.66 15.41
CA GLY A 664 -5.30 -12.71 16.10
C GLY A 664 -5.81 -12.96 17.51
N TYR A 665 -4.98 -13.63 18.30
CA TYR A 665 -5.23 -13.92 19.70
C TYR A 665 -4.00 -13.55 20.55
N ALA A 666 -4.25 -13.00 21.73
CA ALA A 666 -3.27 -12.97 22.82
C ALA A 666 -3.39 -14.28 23.61
N TYR A 667 -2.26 -14.86 24.00
CA TYR A 667 -2.23 -16.14 24.72
C TYR A 667 -1.57 -15.94 26.07
N SER A 668 -2.16 -16.52 27.13
CA SER A 668 -1.64 -16.50 28.49
C SER A 668 -1.77 -17.86 29.18
N PRO A 669 -0.85 -18.25 30.09
CA PRO A 669 -0.97 -19.47 30.86
C PRO A 669 -1.90 -19.27 32.05
N VAL A 670 -2.83 -20.20 32.27
CA VAL A 670 -3.62 -20.32 33.49
C VAL A 670 -3.11 -21.56 34.22
N VAL A 671 -2.34 -21.36 35.28
CA VAL A 671 -1.74 -22.45 36.06
C VAL A 671 -2.67 -22.83 37.23
N SER A 672 -3.01 -24.11 37.36
CA SER A 672 -3.78 -24.67 38.48
C SER A 672 -3.09 -25.93 38.99
N GLY A 673 -2.41 -25.83 40.11
CA GLY A 673 -1.67 -26.93 40.72
C GLY A 673 -0.59 -27.48 39.78
N THR A 674 -0.79 -28.69 39.27
CA THR A 674 0.14 -29.39 38.37
C THR A 674 -0.19 -29.27 36.89
N THR A 675 -1.23 -28.53 36.55
CA THR A 675 -1.71 -28.37 35.16
C THR A 675 -1.60 -26.94 34.70
N VAL A 676 -1.43 -26.74 33.41
CA VAL A 676 -1.53 -25.44 32.74
C VAL A 676 -2.55 -25.53 31.61
N LYS A 677 -3.41 -24.54 31.55
CA LYS A 677 -4.34 -24.34 30.43
C LYS A 677 -3.89 -23.07 29.67
N THR A 678 -4.03 -23.09 28.37
CA THR A 678 -3.84 -21.91 27.53
C THR A 678 -5.15 -21.12 27.48
N SER A 679 -5.14 -19.92 28.02
CA SER A 679 -6.19 -18.93 27.78
C SER A 679 -5.87 -18.18 26.50
N ARG A 680 -6.88 -17.88 25.70
CA ARG A 680 -6.77 -17.02 24.53
C ARG A 680 -7.76 -15.86 24.64
N GLU A 681 -7.30 -14.68 24.35
CA GLU A 681 -8.07 -13.45 24.29
C GLU A 681 -8.08 -12.93 22.85
N ALA A 682 -9.24 -12.57 22.33
CA ALA A 682 -9.36 -12.05 20.98
C ALA A 682 -8.70 -10.68 20.87
N ARG A 683 -8.02 -10.45 19.75
CA ARG A 683 -7.52 -9.14 19.34
C ARG A 683 -8.35 -8.65 18.17
N ASP A 684 -9.11 -7.60 18.41
CA ASP A 684 -10.10 -7.10 17.50
C ASP A 684 -9.48 -6.13 16.48
N LEU A 685 -10.01 -6.18 15.26
CA LEU A 685 -9.86 -5.17 14.24
C LEU A 685 -10.77 -3.97 14.54
N LEU A 686 -10.95 -3.08 13.58
CA LEU A 686 -11.66 -1.83 13.73
C LEU A 686 -13.12 -2.03 14.20
N PRO A 687 -13.54 -1.44 15.36
CA PRO A 687 -14.94 -1.40 15.78
C PRO A 687 -15.75 -0.44 14.90
N LEU A 688 -16.99 -0.17 15.26
CA LEU A 688 -17.77 0.91 14.66
C LEU A 688 -17.03 2.24 14.85
N LEU A 689 -16.59 2.84 13.74
CA LEU A 689 -15.85 4.11 13.73
C LEU A 689 -16.55 5.15 12.84
N PRO A 690 -17.15 6.19 13.41
CA PRO A 690 -17.58 7.35 12.65
C PRO A 690 -16.39 8.26 12.33
N SER A 691 -16.37 8.84 11.12
CA SER A 691 -15.39 9.84 10.71
C SER A 691 -16.07 10.98 9.96
N VAL A 692 -15.53 12.17 10.10
CA VAL A 692 -16.03 13.36 9.43
C VAL A 692 -14.87 14.08 8.76
N GLY A 693 -15.10 14.53 7.53
CA GLY A 693 -14.13 15.32 6.77
C GLY A 693 -14.79 16.54 6.14
N VAL A 694 -14.06 17.64 6.07
CA VAL A 694 -14.47 18.87 5.40
C VAL A 694 -13.32 19.36 4.54
N THR A 695 -13.61 19.71 3.29
CA THR A 695 -12.64 20.29 2.35
C THR A 695 -13.23 21.58 1.78
N TRP A 696 -12.46 22.66 1.82
CA TRP A 696 -12.80 23.95 1.25
C TRP A 696 -11.82 24.31 0.13
N GLU A 697 -12.36 24.56 -1.05
CA GLU A 697 -11.61 24.91 -2.26
C GLU A 697 -12.01 26.32 -2.72
N PHE A 698 -11.02 27.18 -2.99
CA PHE A 698 -11.23 28.58 -3.37
C PHE A 698 -10.06 29.16 -4.20
#